data_eb3c34a8f4953da444fdb7881f69556e
#
_entry.id   eb3c34a8f4953da444fdb7881f69556e
#
_cell.length_a   1.000
_cell.length_b   1.000
_cell.length_c   1.000
_cell.angle_alpha   90.00
_cell.angle_beta   90.00
_cell.angle_gamma   90.00
#
_symmetry.space_group_name_H-M   'P 1'
#
loop_
_entity.id
_entity.type
_entity.pdbx_description
1 polymer ?
#
loop_
_entity_poly.entity_id
_entity_poly.type
_entity_poly.pdbx_seq_one_letter_code
_entity_poly.pdbx_strand_id
1 'polypeptide(L)'
;MGFLETPYRKVSNGKVDLSEHVFLSAEEEEGKKIAQANIPLSSDGTIDADKVIARLEGDFPVVSPEEIDYTDVAPNQIASISASLIPFLEHDDANRALMGSNMMRQAVPLLRPESPIVGTGLERQVARDSRVLINAEGDGVVEYVDAERIVIKYDMTEQEKLVSFEDEFKEYRLIKFRKTNQGSAINLKPIVSKGNKVTKGQVLCEGYATEKGELALGRNMKVAFMPWKGYNFEDAIVISERVVREDIFTSIHVDEYSLEVRDTKLGAEELTNDIPNVSEEATKDLDENGMIRIGAEVKPGDILIGKITPKGESDPTPEEKLLRAIFGDKAGDVKDASLKASPSLRGVVIDKKLFARSIKDKRKRSEEKEAIQALELEYEMKFQQLKDRLVDKLFAVVNGKTSQGVLNDLGEEVLPKGKKYSLKMLHAVDDFAHLVGGSWTVDEDTNALIADVLHNYKIKLNDLQGNLRRDKFTISVGDELPSGIMKLAKVYIAKKRKLKVGDKMAGRHGNKGIVSRIVRDEDMPFLEDGTPVDIVLNPLGVPSRMNIGQIYETVLGWAGAKLNQKYATPIFDGASIDQINELTEKAGVPKFGHTYLFDGGTGERFDQPATVGVIYMLKLGHMVDDKMHARSIGPYSLITQQPLGGKAQFGGQRFGEMEVWALEAYGASSTLREILTVKSDDVIGRAKTYEAIVKGETMPEPGLPESFNVLMHELKGLGLDIRLEE
;
A
#
# COMPACT_ATOMS: atom_id res chain seq x y z
N MET A 1 -11.76 -19.77 15.37
CA MET A 1 -11.31 -20.93 14.62
C MET A 1 -10.69 -20.64 13.25
N GLY A 2 -10.77 -19.48 12.66
CA GLY A 2 -10.08 -19.11 11.42
C GLY A 2 -10.77 -19.49 10.10
N PHE A 3 -11.98 -20.00 10.14
CA PHE A 3 -12.80 -20.23 8.96
C PHE A 3 -13.71 -19.03 8.69
N LEU A 4 -13.95 -18.75 7.41
CA LEU A 4 -14.93 -17.76 6.97
C LEU A 4 -16.30 -18.43 6.91
N GLU A 5 -17.30 -17.77 7.48
CA GLU A 5 -18.71 -18.15 7.34
C GLU A 5 -19.34 -17.30 6.23
N THR A 6 -20.10 -17.97 5.36
CA THR A 6 -20.74 -17.34 4.19
C THR A 6 -22.26 -17.44 4.34
N PRO A 7 -23.04 -16.41 3.97
CA PRO A 7 -24.49 -16.46 4.08
C PRO A 7 -25.12 -17.29 2.94
N TYR A 8 -26.08 -18.12 3.29
CA TYR A 8 -26.90 -18.91 2.37
C TYR A 8 -28.36 -18.76 2.71
N ARG A 9 -29.25 -19.02 1.76
CA ARG A 9 -30.68 -19.15 1.97
C ARG A 9 -31.06 -20.61 2.05
N LYS A 10 -31.82 -20.97 3.06
CA LYS A 10 -32.29 -22.35 3.24
C LYS A 10 -33.39 -22.68 2.23
N VAL A 11 -33.32 -23.86 1.65
CA VAL A 11 -34.37 -24.40 0.77
C VAL A 11 -35.06 -25.57 1.47
N SER A 12 -36.38 -25.58 1.44
CA SER A 12 -37.19 -26.67 2.02
C SER A 12 -38.27 -27.07 1.01
N ASN A 13 -38.20 -28.31 0.52
CA ASN A 13 -39.15 -28.83 -0.49
C ASN A 13 -39.34 -27.93 -1.72
N GLY A 14 -38.22 -27.46 -2.30
CA GLY A 14 -38.23 -26.59 -3.46
C GLY A 14 -38.67 -25.14 -3.22
N LYS A 15 -38.82 -24.72 -1.95
CA LYS A 15 -39.12 -23.35 -1.59
C LYS A 15 -37.93 -22.71 -0.85
N VAL A 16 -37.48 -21.56 -1.32
CA VAL A 16 -36.39 -20.77 -0.75
C VAL A 16 -36.93 -19.86 0.35
N ASP A 17 -36.30 -19.85 1.50
CA ASP A 17 -36.58 -18.88 2.55
C ASP A 17 -35.91 -17.55 2.22
N LEU A 18 -36.72 -16.53 1.94
CA LEU A 18 -36.25 -15.19 1.59
C LEU A 18 -36.05 -14.29 2.82
N SER A 19 -36.50 -14.72 4.00
CA SER A 19 -36.52 -13.89 5.21
C SER A 19 -35.26 -14.03 6.06
N GLU A 20 -34.67 -15.22 6.08
CA GLU A 20 -33.52 -15.51 6.94
C GLU A 20 -32.30 -15.98 6.13
N HIS A 21 -31.12 -15.63 6.64
CA HIS A 21 -29.83 -16.10 6.09
C HIS A 21 -29.18 -17.02 7.13
N VAL A 22 -28.69 -18.16 6.68
CA VAL A 22 -27.92 -19.09 7.48
C VAL A 22 -26.44 -18.93 7.10
N PHE A 23 -25.59 -18.75 8.09
CA PHE A 23 -24.16 -18.68 7.86
C PHE A 23 -23.57 -20.07 7.99
N LEU A 24 -22.85 -20.53 6.97
CA LEU A 24 -22.19 -21.82 6.94
C LEU A 24 -20.68 -21.63 6.76
N SER A 25 -19.91 -22.45 7.47
CA SER A 25 -18.48 -22.64 7.24
C SER A 25 -18.24 -23.67 6.16
N ALA A 26 -17.00 -23.75 5.64
CA ALA A 26 -16.63 -24.72 4.59
C ALA A 26 -16.88 -26.19 5.02
N GLU A 27 -16.73 -26.52 6.32
CA GLU A 27 -17.01 -27.85 6.85
C GLU A 27 -18.52 -28.16 6.88
N GLU A 28 -19.34 -27.15 7.12
CA GLU A 28 -20.80 -27.30 7.16
C GLU A 28 -21.43 -27.35 5.76
N GLU A 29 -20.72 -26.84 4.75
CA GLU A 29 -21.10 -26.96 3.33
C GLU A 29 -20.88 -28.36 2.76
N GLU A 30 -19.97 -29.14 3.35
CA GLU A 30 -19.60 -30.45 2.86
C GLU A 30 -20.83 -31.37 2.83
N GLY A 31 -21.07 -32.03 1.70
CA GLY A 31 -22.23 -32.90 1.48
C GLY A 31 -23.56 -32.19 1.27
N LYS A 32 -23.59 -30.83 1.16
CA LYS A 32 -24.82 -30.08 0.89
C LYS A 32 -24.94 -29.75 -0.59
N LYS A 33 -26.18 -29.84 -1.10
CA LYS A 33 -26.51 -29.44 -2.46
C LYS A 33 -26.89 -27.96 -2.46
N ILE A 34 -25.99 -27.13 -3.01
CA ILE A 34 -26.14 -25.68 -3.02
C ILE A 34 -26.43 -25.22 -4.45
N ALA A 35 -27.56 -24.60 -4.63
CA ALA A 35 -27.97 -24.06 -5.92
C ALA A 35 -27.48 -22.63 -6.14
N GLN A 36 -27.37 -22.22 -7.41
CA GLN A 36 -26.92 -20.86 -7.77
C GLN A 36 -27.98 -19.81 -7.43
N ALA A 37 -27.55 -18.56 -7.22
CA ALA A 37 -28.46 -17.46 -6.86
C ALA A 37 -29.39 -17.01 -7.98
N ASN A 38 -29.07 -17.34 -9.26
CA ASN A 38 -29.82 -16.93 -10.47
C ASN A 38 -30.92 -17.92 -10.90
N ILE A 39 -31.36 -18.81 -10.00
CA ILE A 39 -32.44 -19.73 -10.27
C ILE A 39 -33.75 -18.94 -10.46
N PRO A 40 -34.62 -19.31 -11.44
CA PRO A 40 -35.92 -18.68 -11.55
C PRO A 40 -36.76 -18.99 -10.31
N LEU A 41 -37.15 -17.93 -9.59
CA LEU A 41 -37.99 -18.00 -8.41
C LEU A 41 -39.32 -17.33 -8.67
N SER A 42 -40.39 -17.98 -8.26
CA SER A 42 -41.72 -17.37 -8.20
C SER A 42 -41.77 -16.31 -7.06
N SER A 43 -42.78 -15.44 -7.08
CA SER A 43 -42.97 -14.41 -6.03
C SER A 43 -43.09 -15.00 -4.62
N ASP A 44 -43.49 -16.25 -4.50
CA ASP A 44 -43.65 -16.99 -3.24
C ASP A 44 -42.34 -17.68 -2.77
N GLY A 45 -41.24 -17.52 -3.49
CA GLY A 45 -39.97 -18.18 -3.20
C GLY A 45 -39.87 -19.62 -3.70
N THR A 46 -40.85 -20.13 -4.46
CA THR A 46 -40.80 -21.47 -5.03
C THR A 46 -39.92 -21.48 -6.27
N ILE A 47 -39.10 -22.51 -6.43
CA ILE A 47 -38.23 -22.69 -7.61
C ILE A 47 -39.07 -23.08 -8.80
N ASP A 48 -39.05 -22.26 -9.87
CA ASP A 48 -39.82 -22.44 -11.11
C ASP A 48 -38.96 -23.10 -12.19
N ALA A 49 -38.45 -24.30 -11.89
CA ALA A 49 -37.65 -25.07 -12.81
C ALA A 49 -37.80 -26.58 -12.49
N ASP A 50 -37.92 -27.43 -13.50
CA ASP A 50 -38.01 -28.90 -13.32
C ASP A 50 -36.67 -29.49 -12.83
N LYS A 51 -35.55 -28.89 -13.23
CA LYS A 51 -34.19 -29.32 -12.88
C LYS A 51 -33.28 -28.09 -12.68
N VAL A 52 -32.43 -28.21 -11.68
CA VAL A 52 -31.48 -27.14 -11.27
C VAL A 52 -30.09 -27.72 -11.18
N ILE A 53 -29.10 -26.93 -11.59
CA ILE A 53 -27.69 -27.25 -11.34
C ILE A 53 -27.33 -26.87 -9.94
N ALA A 54 -26.87 -27.85 -9.16
CA ALA A 54 -26.38 -27.60 -7.80
C ALA A 54 -24.87 -27.90 -7.72
N ARG A 55 -24.21 -27.25 -6.79
CA ARG A 55 -22.80 -27.50 -6.42
C ARG A 55 -22.80 -28.55 -5.30
N LEU A 56 -22.00 -29.62 -5.46
CA LEU A 56 -21.81 -30.67 -4.48
C LEU A 56 -20.36 -31.16 -4.56
N GLU A 57 -19.56 -30.93 -3.52
CA GLU A 57 -18.17 -31.43 -3.36
C GLU A 57 -17.27 -31.25 -4.60
N GLY A 58 -17.42 -30.13 -5.32
CA GLY A 58 -16.65 -29.83 -6.55
C GLY A 58 -17.26 -30.31 -7.85
N ASP A 59 -18.34 -31.07 -7.83
CA ASP A 59 -19.15 -31.45 -8.98
C ASP A 59 -20.40 -30.56 -9.14
N PHE A 60 -21.00 -30.58 -10.32
CA PHE A 60 -22.19 -29.80 -10.67
C PHE A 60 -23.34 -30.73 -11.12
N PRO A 61 -23.90 -31.54 -10.23
CA PRO A 61 -25.01 -32.40 -10.59
C PRO A 61 -26.28 -31.61 -10.92
N VAL A 62 -27.07 -32.14 -11.84
CA VAL A 62 -28.41 -31.65 -12.14
C VAL A 62 -29.40 -32.37 -11.25
N VAL A 63 -30.02 -31.63 -10.33
CA VAL A 63 -30.90 -32.17 -9.28
C VAL A 63 -32.31 -31.62 -9.41
N SER A 64 -33.29 -32.32 -8.78
CA SER A 64 -34.63 -31.76 -8.63
C SER A 64 -34.69 -30.67 -7.57
N PRO A 65 -35.62 -29.69 -7.65
CA PRO A 65 -35.73 -28.62 -6.66
C PRO A 65 -35.92 -29.09 -5.21
N GLU A 66 -36.53 -30.29 -5.04
CA GLU A 66 -36.78 -30.88 -3.71
C GLU A 66 -35.49 -31.37 -3.00
N GLU A 67 -34.43 -31.64 -3.79
CA GLU A 67 -33.16 -32.16 -3.29
C GLU A 67 -32.17 -31.06 -2.90
N ILE A 68 -32.51 -29.80 -3.12
CA ILE A 68 -31.63 -28.65 -2.83
C ILE A 68 -31.73 -28.32 -1.34
N ASP A 69 -30.59 -28.23 -0.66
CA ASP A 69 -30.49 -27.84 0.75
C ASP A 69 -30.42 -26.33 0.94
N TYR A 70 -29.59 -25.68 0.12
CA TYR A 70 -29.32 -24.23 0.21
C TYR A 70 -29.23 -23.59 -1.18
N THR A 71 -29.39 -22.28 -1.21
CA THR A 71 -29.09 -21.46 -2.41
C THR A 71 -28.18 -20.29 -2.04
N ASP A 72 -27.31 -19.91 -2.97
CA ASP A 72 -26.49 -18.73 -2.85
C ASP A 72 -27.36 -17.47 -2.72
N VAL A 73 -26.89 -16.47 -1.95
CA VAL A 73 -27.61 -15.21 -1.77
C VAL A 73 -27.43 -14.31 -2.99
N ALA A 74 -26.22 -14.31 -3.60
CA ALA A 74 -25.88 -13.50 -4.75
C ALA A 74 -24.94 -14.25 -5.70
N PRO A 75 -24.98 -13.98 -7.01
CA PRO A 75 -24.12 -14.66 -7.99
C PRO A 75 -22.61 -14.46 -7.76
N ASN A 76 -22.21 -13.31 -7.20
CA ASN A 76 -20.81 -12.96 -6.92
C ASN A 76 -20.23 -13.66 -5.69
N GLN A 77 -21.03 -14.40 -4.95
CA GLN A 77 -20.60 -15.08 -3.71
C GLN A 77 -19.51 -16.13 -3.94
N ILE A 78 -19.48 -16.75 -5.12
CA ILE A 78 -18.49 -17.78 -5.50
C ILE A 78 -17.12 -17.21 -5.85
N ALA A 79 -17.00 -15.89 -6.06
CA ALA A 79 -15.78 -15.23 -6.47
C ALA A 79 -15.16 -14.43 -5.31
N SER A 80 -13.83 -14.28 -5.33
CA SER A 80 -13.14 -13.40 -4.39
C SER A 80 -13.50 -11.93 -4.64
N ILE A 81 -13.29 -11.06 -3.64
CA ILE A 81 -13.56 -9.63 -3.76
C ILE A 81 -12.83 -9.02 -4.96
N SER A 82 -11.55 -9.37 -5.16
CA SER A 82 -10.77 -8.85 -6.27
C SER A 82 -11.25 -9.35 -7.63
N ALA A 83 -11.68 -10.61 -7.74
CA ALA A 83 -12.30 -11.13 -8.96
C ALA A 83 -13.67 -10.47 -9.21
N SER A 84 -14.43 -10.21 -8.16
CA SER A 84 -15.74 -9.55 -8.24
C SER A 84 -15.67 -8.07 -8.66
N LEU A 85 -14.50 -7.46 -8.70
CA LEU A 85 -14.27 -6.10 -9.22
C LEU A 85 -13.98 -6.07 -10.74
N ILE A 86 -13.90 -7.21 -11.42
CA ILE A 86 -13.68 -7.29 -12.87
C ILE A 86 -15.02 -7.22 -13.57
N PRO A 87 -15.33 -6.17 -14.35
CA PRO A 87 -16.55 -6.14 -15.13
C PRO A 87 -16.50 -7.18 -16.26
N PHE A 88 -17.64 -7.77 -16.62
CA PHE A 88 -17.73 -8.81 -17.66
C PHE A 88 -16.82 -10.02 -17.42
N LEU A 89 -16.61 -10.39 -16.15
CA LEU A 89 -15.77 -11.54 -15.76
C LEU A 89 -16.21 -12.83 -16.45
N GLU A 90 -17.51 -13.03 -16.64
CA GLU A 90 -18.13 -14.19 -17.30
C GLU A 90 -17.69 -14.38 -18.76
N HIS A 91 -17.16 -13.33 -19.40
CA HIS A 91 -16.67 -13.34 -20.78
C HIS A 91 -15.15 -13.50 -20.88
N ASP A 92 -14.46 -13.62 -19.78
CA ASP A 92 -13.00 -13.79 -19.71
C ASP A 92 -12.63 -15.23 -19.34
N ASP A 93 -11.53 -15.73 -19.92
CA ASP A 93 -10.94 -16.99 -19.49
C ASP A 93 -10.47 -16.94 -18.03
N ALA A 94 -10.63 -18.06 -17.32
CA ALA A 94 -10.28 -18.14 -15.89
C ALA A 94 -8.81 -17.77 -15.60
N ASN A 95 -7.89 -18.18 -16.48
CA ASN A 95 -6.46 -17.85 -16.33
C ASN A 95 -6.23 -16.33 -16.43
N ARG A 96 -6.94 -15.66 -17.33
CA ARG A 96 -6.84 -14.20 -17.49
C ARG A 96 -7.54 -13.44 -16.38
N ALA A 97 -8.66 -13.92 -15.90
CA ALA A 97 -9.34 -13.39 -14.72
C ALA A 97 -8.44 -13.46 -13.48
N LEU A 98 -7.72 -14.58 -13.27
CA LEU A 98 -6.73 -14.72 -12.21
C LEU A 98 -5.62 -13.68 -12.32
N MET A 99 -5.07 -13.48 -13.53
CA MET A 99 -4.04 -12.47 -13.77
C MET A 99 -4.56 -11.05 -13.48
N GLY A 100 -5.76 -10.72 -13.94
CA GLY A 100 -6.42 -9.44 -13.70
C GLY A 100 -6.64 -9.17 -12.21
N SER A 101 -7.18 -10.14 -11.49
CA SER A 101 -7.35 -10.08 -10.04
C SER A 101 -6.02 -9.83 -9.32
N ASN A 102 -4.96 -10.55 -9.69
CA ASN A 102 -3.64 -10.37 -9.10
C ASN A 102 -3.05 -8.97 -9.41
N MET A 103 -3.23 -8.46 -10.63
CA MET A 103 -2.73 -7.15 -11.01
C MET A 103 -3.47 -5.99 -10.34
N MET A 104 -4.76 -6.11 -10.10
CA MET A 104 -5.49 -5.10 -9.31
C MET A 104 -4.92 -4.94 -7.90
N ARG A 105 -4.44 -6.03 -7.28
CA ARG A 105 -3.77 -5.97 -5.97
C ARG A 105 -2.39 -5.32 -5.99
N GLN A 106 -1.76 -5.19 -7.17
CA GLN A 106 -0.46 -4.55 -7.37
C GLN A 106 -0.57 -3.11 -7.91
N ALA A 107 -1.78 -2.58 -8.05
CA ALA A 107 -2.01 -1.23 -8.53
C ALA A 107 -1.44 -0.19 -7.56
N VAL A 108 -0.74 0.80 -8.11
CA VAL A 108 -0.15 1.89 -7.33
C VAL A 108 -1.19 2.99 -7.16
N PRO A 109 -1.40 3.52 -5.93
CA PRO A 109 -2.25 4.68 -5.71
C PRO A 109 -1.74 5.88 -6.51
N LEU A 110 -2.62 6.49 -7.30
CA LEU A 110 -2.29 7.63 -8.14
C LEU A 110 -2.51 8.94 -7.39
N LEU A 111 -1.82 10.00 -7.83
CA LEU A 111 -2.00 11.36 -7.29
C LEU A 111 -3.43 11.89 -7.53
N ARG A 112 -4.01 11.58 -8.68
CA ARG A 112 -5.39 11.91 -9.06
C ARG A 112 -6.06 10.65 -9.56
N PRO A 113 -6.58 9.81 -8.66
CA PRO A 113 -7.32 8.62 -9.07
C PRO A 113 -8.66 9.01 -9.69
N GLU A 114 -9.23 8.14 -10.48
CA GLU A 114 -10.56 8.27 -11.07
C GLU A 114 -11.31 6.97 -10.90
N SER A 115 -12.57 7.04 -10.51
CA SER A 115 -13.41 5.84 -10.41
C SER A 115 -13.77 5.31 -11.79
N PRO A 116 -13.92 3.99 -11.97
CA PRO A 116 -14.21 3.41 -13.26
C PRO A 116 -15.59 3.85 -13.77
N ILE A 117 -15.68 4.13 -15.08
CA ILE A 117 -16.96 4.40 -15.75
C ILE A 117 -17.77 3.11 -15.80
N VAL A 118 -17.13 1.99 -16.12
CA VAL A 118 -17.73 0.65 -16.10
C VAL A 118 -17.19 -0.08 -14.88
N GLY A 119 -18.03 -0.24 -13.87
CA GLY A 119 -17.72 -0.93 -12.63
C GLY A 119 -18.65 -2.12 -12.39
N THR A 120 -18.48 -2.79 -11.26
CA THR A 120 -19.33 -3.92 -10.83
C THR A 120 -20.35 -3.54 -9.76
N GLY A 121 -20.27 -2.31 -9.22
CA GLY A 121 -21.10 -1.82 -8.13
C GLY A 121 -20.56 -2.15 -6.73
N LEU A 122 -19.55 -2.98 -6.61
CA LEU A 122 -18.89 -3.30 -5.34
C LEU A 122 -17.86 -2.27 -4.90
N GLU A 123 -17.41 -1.39 -5.78
CA GLU A 123 -16.34 -0.42 -5.54
C GLU A 123 -16.63 0.46 -4.34
N ARG A 124 -17.90 0.89 -4.18
CA ARG A 124 -18.33 1.73 -3.06
C ARG A 124 -18.29 0.98 -1.73
N GLN A 125 -18.75 -0.26 -1.73
CA GLN A 125 -18.74 -1.10 -0.52
C GLN A 125 -17.31 -1.46 -0.11
N VAL A 126 -16.47 -1.83 -1.07
CA VAL A 126 -15.05 -2.14 -0.82
C VAL A 126 -14.32 -0.93 -0.24
N ALA A 127 -14.53 0.27 -0.79
CA ALA A 127 -13.92 1.49 -0.27
C ALA A 127 -14.36 1.78 1.18
N ARG A 128 -15.64 1.61 1.48
CA ARG A 128 -16.20 1.81 2.81
C ARG A 128 -15.67 0.79 3.82
N ASP A 129 -15.69 -0.50 3.48
CA ASP A 129 -15.35 -1.59 4.39
C ASP A 129 -13.84 -1.71 4.60
N SER A 130 -13.01 -1.20 3.67
CA SER A 130 -11.56 -1.11 3.83
C SER A 130 -11.12 -0.13 4.93
N ARG A 131 -12.01 0.71 5.44
CA ARG A 131 -11.76 1.77 6.43
C ARG A 131 -10.69 2.79 6.01
N VAL A 132 -10.43 2.91 4.73
CA VAL A 132 -9.56 3.96 4.16
C VAL A 132 -10.25 5.33 4.25
N LEU A 133 -11.58 5.33 4.17
CA LEU A 133 -12.42 6.51 4.28
C LEU A 133 -12.76 6.80 5.74
N ILE A 134 -12.85 8.08 6.10
CA ILE A 134 -13.42 8.51 7.38
C ILE A 134 -14.89 8.85 7.13
N ASN A 135 -15.78 8.17 7.84
CA ASN A 135 -17.21 8.36 7.75
C ASN A 135 -17.74 9.07 8.99
N ALA A 136 -18.82 9.84 8.83
CA ALA A 136 -19.53 10.45 9.95
C ALA A 136 -20.18 9.37 10.84
N GLU A 137 -20.03 9.50 12.15
CA GLU A 137 -20.59 8.54 13.13
C GLU A 137 -22.04 8.84 13.48
N GLY A 138 -22.48 10.07 13.25
CA GLY A 138 -23.85 10.56 13.53
C GLY A 138 -24.24 11.68 12.57
N ASP A 139 -25.45 12.18 12.77
CA ASP A 139 -25.94 13.36 12.08
C ASP A 139 -25.38 14.63 12.74
N GLY A 140 -25.00 15.62 11.96
CA GLY A 140 -24.40 16.83 12.51
C GLY A 140 -24.05 17.88 11.47
N VAL A 141 -23.27 18.89 11.91
CA VAL A 141 -22.82 20.00 11.08
C VAL A 141 -21.31 20.14 11.18
N VAL A 142 -20.67 20.37 10.05
CA VAL A 142 -19.22 20.60 9.97
C VAL A 142 -18.91 22.02 10.46
N GLU A 143 -18.22 22.14 11.58
CA GLU A 143 -17.86 23.41 12.21
C GLU A 143 -16.57 23.98 11.63
N TYR A 144 -15.56 23.11 11.45
CA TYR A 144 -14.25 23.52 10.96
C TYR A 144 -13.64 22.44 10.05
N VAL A 145 -13.00 22.89 8.99
CA VAL A 145 -12.25 22.03 8.05
C VAL A 145 -10.97 22.73 7.62
N ASP A 146 -9.87 22.01 7.72
CA ASP A 146 -8.62 22.37 7.08
C ASP A 146 -7.99 21.10 6.43
N ALA A 147 -6.76 21.22 5.92
CA ALA A 147 -6.08 20.11 5.29
C ALA A 147 -5.69 18.98 6.27
N GLU A 148 -5.61 19.26 7.58
CA GLU A 148 -5.12 18.34 8.61
C GLU A 148 -6.22 17.80 9.52
N ARG A 149 -7.34 18.52 9.64
CA ARG A 149 -8.42 18.12 10.55
C ARG A 149 -9.81 18.56 10.10
N ILE A 150 -10.79 17.77 10.50
CA ILE A 150 -12.22 18.06 10.35
C ILE A 150 -12.82 18.04 11.75
N VAL A 151 -13.57 19.09 12.11
CA VAL A 151 -14.31 19.14 13.37
C VAL A 151 -15.80 19.18 13.05
N ILE A 152 -16.52 18.21 13.59
CA ILE A 152 -17.98 18.07 13.40
C ILE A 152 -18.65 18.23 14.74
N LYS A 153 -19.73 19.03 14.73
CA LYS A 153 -20.68 19.10 15.82
C LYS A 153 -21.82 18.14 15.53
N TYR A 154 -21.94 17.07 16.33
CA TYR A 154 -22.98 16.07 16.19
C TYR A 154 -24.26 16.48 16.92
N ASP A 155 -25.39 16.17 16.32
CA ASP A 155 -26.71 16.37 16.92
C ASP A 155 -27.01 15.18 17.82
N MET A 156 -26.73 15.33 19.12
CA MET A 156 -27.01 14.31 20.13
C MET A 156 -28.37 14.53 20.77
N THR A 157 -29.14 13.45 20.93
CA THR A 157 -30.36 13.46 21.73
C THR A 157 -30.06 13.73 23.21
N GLU A 158 -31.04 14.23 23.99
CA GLU A 158 -30.82 14.46 25.43
C GLU A 158 -30.43 13.19 26.19
N GLN A 159 -30.96 12.04 25.78
CA GLN A 159 -30.59 10.75 26.37
C GLN A 159 -29.15 10.37 26.02
N GLU A 160 -28.72 10.53 24.77
CA GLU A 160 -27.34 10.30 24.37
C GLU A 160 -26.35 11.23 25.08
N LYS A 161 -26.70 12.50 25.28
CA LYS A 161 -25.89 13.44 26.07
C LYS A 161 -25.72 13.00 27.52
N LEU A 162 -26.71 12.36 28.10
CA LEU A 162 -26.62 11.83 29.46
C LEU A 162 -25.73 10.55 29.52
N VAL A 163 -25.87 9.64 28.57
CA VAL A 163 -25.19 8.33 28.59
C VAL A 163 -23.78 8.38 28.02
N SER A 164 -23.49 9.19 27.00
CA SER A 164 -22.18 9.26 26.34
C SER A 164 -21.25 10.22 27.05
N PHE A 165 -19.97 9.86 27.19
CA PHE A 165 -18.88 10.74 27.64
C PHE A 165 -18.12 11.39 26.50
N GLU A 166 -18.65 11.31 25.28
CA GLU A 166 -18.07 12.00 24.12
C GLU A 166 -18.54 13.45 24.10
N ASP A 167 -17.65 14.32 23.60
CA ASP A 167 -17.99 15.73 23.41
C ASP A 167 -18.87 15.88 22.18
N GLU A 168 -19.74 16.91 22.14
CA GLU A 168 -20.56 17.24 20.95
C GLU A 168 -19.70 17.53 19.72
N PHE A 169 -18.46 17.98 19.95
CA PHE A 169 -17.48 18.24 18.92
C PHE A 169 -16.50 17.10 18.81
N LYS A 170 -16.42 16.48 17.63
CA LYS A 170 -15.46 15.43 17.34
C LYS A 170 -14.44 15.89 16.31
N GLU A 171 -13.16 15.78 16.65
CA GLU A 171 -12.03 16.12 15.77
C GLU A 171 -11.53 14.86 15.06
N TYR A 172 -11.51 14.91 13.73
CA TYR A 172 -10.90 13.87 12.87
C TYR A 172 -9.61 14.40 12.29
N ARG A 173 -8.47 13.81 12.69
CA ARG A 173 -7.16 14.18 12.16
C ARG A 173 -6.88 13.41 10.88
N LEU A 174 -6.51 14.14 9.83
CA LEU A 174 -6.22 13.60 8.52
C LEU A 174 -4.73 13.25 8.40
N ILE A 175 -4.45 12.02 7.99
CA ILE A 175 -3.08 11.56 7.77
C ILE A 175 -2.54 12.17 6.48
N LYS A 176 -1.34 12.78 6.54
CA LYS A 176 -0.67 13.41 5.40
C LYS A 176 0.63 12.69 5.08
N PHE A 177 0.79 12.26 3.84
CA PHE A 177 2.01 11.68 3.25
C PHE A 177 2.74 10.65 4.12
N ARG A 178 1.99 9.85 4.88
CA ARG A 178 2.58 8.76 5.67
C ARG A 178 2.95 7.60 4.75
N LYS A 179 4.15 7.04 4.94
CA LYS A 179 4.63 5.87 4.20
C LYS A 179 3.76 4.65 4.51
N THR A 180 3.40 3.90 3.46
CA THR A 180 2.81 2.56 3.57
C THR A 180 3.90 1.48 3.59
N ASN A 181 3.53 0.23 3.92
CA ASN A 181 4.46 -0.90 3.86
C ASN A 181 5.02 -1.16 2.45
N GLN A 182 4.27 -0.79 1.42
CA GLN A 182 4.66 -0.94 0.01
C GLN A 182 5.40 0.30 -0.56
N GLY A 183 5.75 1.27 0.27
CA GLY A 183 6.47 2.47 -0.15
C GLY A 183 5.58 3.53 -0.84
N SER A 184 4.27 3.37 -0.83
CA SER A 184 3.33 4.40 -1.30
C SER A 184 3.07 5.43 -0.21
N ALA A 185 2.43 6.56 -0.56
CA ALA A 185 2.05 7.59 0.39
C ALA A 185 0.55 7.55 0.70
N ILE A 186 0.18 7.55 1.97
CA ILE A 186 -1.18 7.80 2.43
C ILE A 186 -1.37 9.30 2.56
N ASN A 187 -2.37 9.84 1.87
CA ASN A 187 -2.75 11.25 1.96
C ASN A 187 -4.28 11.36 1.95
N LEU A 188 -4.86 11.74 3.07
CA LEU A 188 -6.29 11.93 3.21
C LEU A 188 -6.68 13.38 2.83
N LYS A 189 -7.76 13.52 2.06
CA LYS A 189 -8.28 14.82 1.60
C LYS A 189 -9.71 15.01 2.08
N PRO A 190 -10.07 16.15 2.70
CA PRO A 190 -11.45 16.43 3.07
C PRO A 190 -12.32 16.65 1.82
N ILE A 191 -13.53 16.10 1.84
CA ILE A 191 -14.54 16.31 0.79
C ILE A 191 -15.57 17.35 1.24
N VAL A 192 -15.79 17.44 2.55
CA VAL A 192 -16.77 18.31 3.15
C VAL A 192 -16.24 19.73 3.33
N SER A 193 -17.14 20.70 3.32
CA SER A 193 -16.83 22.11 3.58
C SER A 193 -17.48 22.57 4.88
N LYS A 194 -16.96 23.65 5.49
CA LYS A 194 -17.54 24.28 6.68
C LYS A 194 -19.02 24.61 6.46
N GLY A 195 -19.87 24.26 7.42
CA GLY A 195 -21.31 24.49 7.38
C GLY A 195 -22.12 23.40 6.68
N ASN A 196 -21.49 22.41 6.07
CA ASN A 196 -22.21 21.29 5.47
C ASN A 196 -22.90 20.45 6.55
N LYS A 197 -24.15 20.07 6.30
CA LYS A 197 -24.83 19.05 7.10
C LYS A 197 -24.34 17.68 6.66
N VAL A 198 -24.04 16.83 7.61
CA VAL A 198 -23.59 15.45 7.39
C VAL A 198 -24.57 14.49 8.04
N THR A 199 -24.77 13.35 7.42
CA THR A 199 -25.59 12.24 7.91
C THR A 199 -24.72 11.07 8.34
N LYS A 200 -25.24 10.24 9.24
CA LYS A 200 -24.55 9.04 9.71
C LYS A 200 -24.12 8.16 8.54
N GLY A 201 -22.81 7.79 8.52
CA GLY A 201 -22.21 6.98 7.45
C GLY A 201 -21.79 7.76 6.21
N GLN A 202 -22.01 9.08 6.14
CA GLN A 202 -21.52 9.92 5.04
C GLN A 202 -20.00 10.01 5.05
N VAL A 203 -19.39 9.94 3.87
CA VAL A 203 -17.92 10.05 3.72
C VAL A 203 -17.49 11.51 3.95
N LEU A 204 -16.53 11.69 4.85
CA LEU A 204 -15.97 12.99 5.23
C LEU A 204 -14.67 13.31 4.50
N CYS A 205 -13.85 12.30 4.27
CA CYS A 205 -12.58 12.45 3.55
C CYS A 205 -12.35 11.32 2.58
N GLU A 206 -11.64 11.62 1.51
CA GLU A 206 -11.11 10.65 0.56
C GLU A 206 -9.74 10.18 1.01
N GLY A 207 -9.49 8.88 0.80
CA GLY A 207 -8.20 8.26 1.01
C GLY A 207 -7.39 8.10 -0.26
N TYR A 208 -6.34 7.31 -0.18
CA TYR A 208 -5.60 6.87 -1.36
C TYR A 208 -6.44 5.88 -2.18
N ALA A 209 -6.29 5.92 -3.50
CA ALA A 209 -7.03 5.08 -4.45
C ALA A 209 -8.56 5.12 -4.26
N THR A 210 -9.11 6.28 -3.91
CA THR A 210 -10.56 6.51 -3.78
C THR A 210 -10.97 7.82 -4.41
N GLU A 211 -12.16 7.85 -5.00
CA GLU A 211 -12.80 9.05 -5.53
C GLU A 211 -14.29 9.04 -5.19
N LYS A 212 -14.80 10.11 -4.58
CA LYS A 212 -16.21 10.25 -4.17
C LYS A 212 -16.77 9.07 -3.38
N GLY A 213 -15.91 8.42 -2.57
CA GLY A 213 -16.27 7.26 -1.76
C GLY A 213 -16.29 5.93 -2.52
N GLU A 214 -15.83 5.89 -3.76
CA GLU A 214 -15.67 4.67 -4.56
C GLU A 214 -14.20 4.30 -4.71
N LEU A 215 -13.90 3.03 -4.87
CA LEU A 215 -12.54 2.54 -5.13
C LEU A 215 -12.08 3.00 -6.52
N ALA A 216 -10.93 3.65 -6.58
CA ALA A 216 -10.33 4.21 -7.77
C ALA A 216 -8.86 3.78 -7.90
N LEU A 217 -8.62 2.61 -8.46
CA LEU A 217 -7.27 2.03 -8.60
C LEU A 217 -6.49 2.55 -9.81
N GLY A 218 -7.14 3.24 -10.75
CA GLY A 218 -6.55 3.68 -11.99
C GLY A 218 -7.25 4.89 -12.61
N ARG A 219 -7.23 4.95 -13.94
CA ARG A 219 -7.82 6.04 -14.74
C ARG A 219 -8.55 5.50 -15.97
N ASN A 220 -9.63 6.18 -16.36
CA ASN A 220 -10.34 5.91 -17.60
C ASN A 220 -9.58 6.56 -18.78
N MET A 221 -9.16 5.75 -19.76
CA MET A 221 -8.34 6.19 -20.88
C MET A 221 -9.00 5.90 -22.20
N LYS A 222 -8.91 6.85 -23.14
CA LYS A 222 -9.37 6.64 -24.52
C LYS A 222 -8.37 5.78 -25.27
N VAL A 223 -8.81 4.60 -25.72
CA VAL A 223 -7.95 3.57 -26.29
C VAL A 223 -8.39 3.23 -27.71
N ALA A 224 -7.44 2.97 -28.59
CA ALA A 224 -7.64 2.38 -29.90
C ALA A 224 -6.96 1.01 -29.97
N PHE A 225 -7.68 0.00 -30.43
CA PHE A 225 -7.12 -1.33 -30.72
C PHE A 225 -6.73 -1.40 -32.19
N MET A 226 -5.47 -1.17 -32.47
CA MET A 226 -4.91 -1.23 -33.82
C MET A 226 -3.41 -1.52 -33.79
N PRO A 227 -2.87 -2.26 -34.76
CA PRO A 227 -1.42 -2.33 -34.95
C PRO A 227 -0.93 -0.97 -35.46
N TRP A 228 0.15 -0.44 -34.86
CA TRP A 228 0.64 0.88 -35.26
C TRP A 228 2.17 0.93 -35.39
N LYS A 229 2.65 1.01 -36.62
CA LYS A 229 4.08 1.16 -36.98
C LYS A 229 5.02 0.17 -36.27
N GLY A 230 4.50 -0.96 -35.76
CA GLY A 230 5.28 -1.92 -34.98
C GLY A 230 5.59 -1.51 -33.53
N TYR A 231 5.19 -0.29 -33.10
CA TYR A 231 5.50 0.22 -31.75
C TYR A 231 4.76 -0.49 -30.63
N ASN A 232 3.66 -1.18 -30.93
CA ASN A 232 2.86 -1.95 -29.98
C ASN A 232 2.95 -3.46 -30.20
N PHE A 233 4.06 -3.94 -30.77
CA PHE A 233 4.34 -5.36 -30.92
C PHE A 233 4.46 -6.06 -29.55
N GLU A 234 3.91 -7.28 -29.43
CA GLU A 234 4.00 -8.12 -28.23
C GLU A 234 3.59 -7.41 -26.90
N ASP A 235 2.37 -6.92 -26.81
CA ASP A 235 1.82 -6.25 -25.61
C ASP A 235 2.49 -4.91 -25.26
N ALA A 236 3.28 -4.34 -26.14
CA ALA A 236 3.80 -3.00 -25.96
C ALA A 236 2.68 -1.97 -26.04
N ILE A 237 2.73 -0.99 -25.20
CA ILE A 237 1.74 0.09 -25.10
C ILE A 237 2.34 1.38 -25.61
N VAL A 238 1.67 2.04 -26.54
CA VAL A 238 2.01 3.40 -26.94
C VAL A 238 1.09 4.37 -26.24
N ILE A 239 1.65 5.38 -25.62
CA ILE A 239 0.89 6.41 -24.87
C ILE A 239 1.13 7.81 -25.46
N SER A 240 0.11 8.66 -25.33
CA SER A 240 0.19 10.08 -25.64
C SER A 240 1.00 10.85 -24.59
N GLU A 241 1.74 11.87 -25.00
CA GLU A 241 2.47 12.77 -24.10
C GLU A 241 1.53 13.50 -23.12
N ARG A 242 0.27 13.71 -23.50
CA ARG A 242 -0.77 14.27 -22.61
C ARG A 242 -0.84 13.53 -21.28
N VAL A 243 -0.76 12.20 -21.32
CA VAL A 243 -0.86 11.34 -20.14
C VAL A 243 0.24 11.64 -19.12
N VAL A 244 1.44 11.97 -19.61
CA VAL A 244 2.60 12.32 -18.76
C VAL A 244 2.58 13.80 -18.36
N ARG A 245 2.18 14.69 -19.28
CA ARG A 245 2.13 16.14 -19.06
C ARG A 245 1.10 16.51 -17.98
N GLU A 246 -0.09 15.92 -18.05
CA GLU A 246 -1.20 16.19 -17.12
C GLU A 246 -1.13 15.39 -15.81
N ASP A 247 -0.03 14.69 -15.57
CA ASP A 247 0.18 13.86 -14.36
C ASP A 247 -0.93 12.81 -14.14
N ILE A 248 -1.46 12.19 -15.21
CA ILE A 248 -2.60 11.26 -15.14
C ILE A 248 -2.24 10.00 -14.34
N PHE A 249 -1.08 9.40 -14.60
CA PHE A 249 -0.56 8.21 -13.89
C PHE A 249 0.62 8.53 -12.97
N THR A 250 0.70 9.74 -12.46
CA THR A 250 1.75 10.12 -11.53
C THR A 250 1.43 9.58 -10.14
N SER A 251 2.44 9.04 -9.47
CA SER A 251 2.35 8.48 -8.13
C SER A 251 3.41 9.06 -7.21
N ILE A 252 3.11 9.12 -5.90
CA ILE A 252 4.04 9.55 -4.87
C ILE A 252 4.51 8.32 -4.10
N HIS A 253 5.82 8.17 -3.98
CA HIS A 253 6.46 7.08 -3.25
C HIS A 253 7.30 7.65 -2.12
N VAL A 254 7.29 6.99 -0.97
CA VAL A 254 8.10 7.36 0.19
C VAL A 254 9.04 6.20 0.50
N ASP A 255 10.33 6.44 0.31
CA ASP A 255 11.37 5.48 0.65
C ASP A 255 11.92 5.77 2.05
N GLU A 256 12.24 4.72 2.78
CA GLU A 256 12.89 4.79 4.09
C GLU A 256 14.35 4.35 3.94
N TYR A 257 15.24 5.20 4.41
CA TYR A 257 16.66 4.91 4.49
C TYR A 257 17.06 4.88 5.96
N SER A 258 17.59 3.75 6.42
CA SER A 258 17.99 3.56 7.80
C SER A 258 19.47 3.23 7.90
N LEU A 259 20.13 3.78 8.93
CA LEU A 259 21.51 3.51 9.25
C LEU A 259 21.66 3.26 10.75
N GLU A 260 22.26 2.13 11.09
CA GLU A 260 22.53 1.71 12.45
C GLU A 260 23.91 2.17 12.90
N VAL A 261 24.00 2.58 14.14
CA VAL A 261 25.25 2.92 14.82
C VAL A 261 25.51 1.85 15.87
N ARG A 262 26.63 1.16 15.73
CA ARG A 262 27.02 0.02 16.57
C ARG A 262 28.21 0.39 17.44
N ASP A 263 28.31 -0.28 18.59
CA ASP A 263 29.52 -0.28 19.41
C ASP A 263 30.44 -1.39 18.91
N THR A 264 31.63 -1.02 18.42
CA THR A 264 32.60 -1.96 17.89
C THR A 264 33.77 -2.15 18.85
N LYS A 265 34.50 -3.26 18.74
CA LYS A 265 35.70 -3.53 19.58
C LYS A 265 36.78 -2.46 19.45
N LEU A 266 36.79 -1.69 18.37
CA LEU A 266 37.76 -0.63 18.07
C LEU A 266 37.30 0.75 18.54
N GLY A 267 36.08 0.87 19.02
CA GLY A 267 35.42 2.10 19.44
C GLY A 267 34.00 2.21 18.94
N ALA A 268 33.23 3.13 19.46
CA ALA A 268 31.86 3.37 19.02
C ALA A 268 31.84 4.08 17.66
N GLU A 269 30.94 3.67 16.77
CA GLU A 269 30.62 4.43 15.58
C GLU A 269 29.94 5.74 15.96
N GLU A 270 30.10 6.77 15.17
CA GLU A 270 29.53 8.09 15.44
C GLU A 270 28.79 8.65 14.22
N LEU A 271 27.63 9.29 14.48
CA LEU A 271 26.92 10.08 13.49
C LEU A 271 27.45 11.51 13.54
N THR A 272 27.97 12.00 12.43
CA THR A 272 28.56 13.34 12.33
C THR A 272 28.44 13.90 10.92
N ASN A 273 28.49 15.22 10.80
CA ASN A 273 28.64 15.92 9.53
C ASN A 273 30.12 16.11 9.12
N ASP A 274 31.04 15.91 10.07
CA ASP A 274 32.50 15.99 9.82
C ASP A 274 32.99 14.63 9.29
N ILE A 275 32.91 14.45 7.97
CA ILE A 275 33.25 13.20 7.27
C ILE A 275 34.61 13.40 6.57
N PRO A 276 35.58 12.49 6.76
CA PRO A 276 36.87 12.60 6.11
C PRO A 276 36.75 12.45 4.58
N ASN A 277 37.55 13.21 3.84
CA ASN A 277 37.65 13.20 2.37
C ASN A 277 36.35 13.60 1.63
N VAL A 278 35.48 14.38 2.24
CA VAL A 278 34.27 14.92 1.65
C VAL A 278 34.30 16.45 1.65
N SER A 279 33.86 17.08 0.55
CA SER A 279 33.80 18.54 0.46
C SER A 279 32.70 19.13 1.36
N GLU A 280 32.88 20.35 1.83
CA GLU A 280 31.88 21.08 2.62
C GLU A 280 30.54 21.27 1.85
N GLU A 281 30.60 21.34 0.53
CA GLU A 281 29.39 21.41 -0.30
C GLU A 281 28.53 20.14 -0.20
N ALA A 282 29.13 18.97 -0.07
CA ALA A 282 28.42 17.69 0.04
C ALA A 282 27.81 17.49 1.42
N THR A 283 28.30 18.20 2.45
CA THR A 283 27.81 18.10 3.83
C THR A 283 26.93 19.27 4.27
N LYS A 284 26.72 20.27 3.40
CA LYS A 284 25.96 21.51 3.74
C LYS A 284 24.54 21.28 4.21
N ASP A 285 23.89 20.22 3.75
CA ASP A 285 22.50 19.87 4.09
C ASP A 285 22.42 18.92 5.28
N LEU A 286 23.53 18.54 5.88
CA LEU A 286 23.58 17.70 7.08
C LEU A 286 23.47 18.56 8.35
N ASP A 287 22.75 18.05 9.34
CA ASP A 287 22.71 18.64 10.69
C ASP A 287 23.88 18.17 11.56
N GLU A 288 23.92 18.63 12.81
CA GLU A 288 24.95 18.24 13.78
C GLU A 288 24.99 16.73 14.06
N ASN A 289 23.87 16.05 13.89
CA ASN A 289 23.76 14.60 14.02
C ASN A 289 24.08 13.85 12.73
N GLY A 290 24.62 14.52 11.72
CA GLY A 290 24.94 13.90 10.43
C GLY A 290 23.74 13.52 9.59
N MET A 291 22.52 13.90 9.96
CA MET A 291 21.31 13.60 9.17
C MET A 291 20.95 14.76 8.25
N ILE A 292 20.48 14.44 7.05
CA ILE A 292 20.03 15.46 6.10
C ILE A 292 18.83 16.23 6.65
N ARG A 293 18.75 17.54 6.37
CA ARG A 293 17.65 18.39 6.82
C ARG A 293 16.35 18.09 6.10
N ILE A 294 15.22 18.31 6.75
CA ILE A 294 13.89 18.21 6.14
C ILE A 294 13.75 19.31 5.09
N GLY A 295 13.16 18.95 3.92
CA GLY A 295 12.98 19.84 2.79
C GLY A 295 14.17 19.91 1.83
N ALA A 296 15.28 19.21 2.10
CA ALA A 296 16.42 19.14 1.18
C ALA A 296 16.07 18.30 -0.07
N GLU A 297 16.47 18.78 -1.23
CA GLU A 297 16.45 18.00 -2.48
C GLU A 297 17.62 17.05 -2.53
N VAL A 298 17.32 15.77 -2.73
CA VAL A 298 18.31 14.69 -2.81
C VAL A 298 18.60 14.36 -4.27
N LYS A 299 19.89 14.28 -4.58
CA LYS A 299 20.43 13.85 -5.88
C LYS A 299 21.24 12.55 -5.71
N PRO A 300 21.45 11.75 -6.78
CA PRO A 300 22.30 10.59 -6.72
C PRO A 300 23.71 10.94 -6.21
N GLY A 301 24.21 10.22 -5.21
CA GLY A 301 25.52 10.42 -4.61
C GLY A 301 25.54 11.35 -3.39
N ASP A 302 24.47 12.09 -3.08
CA ASP A 302 24.38 12.91 -1.87
C ASP A 302 24.40 12.03 -0.60
N ILE A 303 24.95 12.58 0.48
CA ILE A 303 25.01 11.91 1.76
C ILE A 303 23.67 12.12 2.48
N LEU A 304 23.00 11.03 2.80
CA LEU A 304 21.73 11.03 3.55
C LEU A 304 21.97 11.02 5.07
N ILE A 305 22.89 10.16 5.51
CA ILE A 305 23.25 10.01 6.91
C ILE A 305 24.77 9.86 6.98
N GLY A 306 25.44 10.83 7.59
CA GLY A 306 26.88 10.81 7.81
C GLY A 306 27.25 9.92 8.99
N LYS A 307 28.10 8.93 8.76
CA LYS A 307 28.63 8.04 9.79
C LYS A 307 30.12 7.81 9.61
N ILE A 308 30.87 7.80 10.70
CA ILE A 308 32.26 7.42 10.73
C ILE A 308 32.45 6.16 11.57
N THR A 309 33.33 5.28 11.12
CA THR A 309 33.67 4.03 11.83
C THR A 309 35.17 4.06 12.18
N PRO A 310 35.56 3.74 13.41
CA PRO A 310 36.97 3.66 13.80
C PRO A 310 37.71 2.59 12.95
N LYS A 311 38.90 2.92 12.48
CA LYS A 311 39.77 2.01 11.72
C LYS A 311 40.73 1.34 12.69
N GLY A 312 40.94 0.01 12.51
CA GLY A 312 41.93 -0.71 13.31
C GLY A 312 43.36 -0.27 12.96
N GLU A 313 44.28 -0.43 13.89
CA GLU A 313 45.71 -0.21 13.65
C GLU A 313 46.19 -1.19 12.56
N SER A 314 46.32 -0.68 11.36
CA SER A 314 47.07 -1.30 10.26
C SER A 314 48.20 -0.36 9.90
N ASP A 315 49.36 -0.91 9.53
CA ASP A 315 50.47 -0.11 9.03
C ASP A 315 49.97 0.77 7.87
N PRO A 316 50.00 2.10 8.01
CA PRO A 316 49.45 3.01 7.00
C PRO A 316 50.24 2.89 5.70
N THR A 317 49.51 2.76 4.60
CA THR A 317 50.14 2.81 3.26
C THR A 317 50.85 4.15 3.05
N PRO A 318 51.82 4.23 2.11
CA PRO A 318 52.50 5.49 1.82
C PRO A 318 51.53 6.62 1.44
N GLU A 319 50.43 6.31 0.75
CA GLU A 319 49.37 7.25 0.40
C GLU A 319 48.57 7.72 1.61
N GLU A 320 48.28 6.83 2.56
CA GLU A 320 47.61 7.18 3.84
C GLU A 320 48.51 8.06 4.72
N LYS A 321 49.84 7.84 4.74
CA LYS A 321 50.80 8.73 5.39
C LYS A 321 50.79 10.13 4.81
N LEU A 322 50.67 10.23 3.48
CA LEU A 322 50.58 11.51 2.79
C LEU A 322 49.25 12.23 3.10
N LEU A 323 48.13 11.49 3.11
CA LEU A 323 46.82 12.03 3.47
C LEU A 323 46.77 12.49 4.93
N ARG A 324 47.40 11.78 5.88
CA ARG A 324 47.55 12.25 7.25
C ARG A 324 48.33 13.54 7.37
N ALA A 325 49.36 13.71 6.54
CA ALA A 325 50.18 14.95 6.55
C ALA A 325 49.40 16.16 5.99
N ILE A 326 48.50 15.96 5.04
CA ILE A 326 47.72 17.02 4.36
C ILE A 326 46.44 17.38 5.14
N PHE A 327 45.69 16.38 5.65
CA PHE A 327 44.37 16.54 6.25
C PHE A 327 44.33 16.41 7.77
N GLY A 328 45.48 16.19 8.44
CA GLY A 328 45.62 16.02 9.88
C GLY A 328 45.34 14.62 10.40
N ASP A 329 45.60 14.37 11.67
CA ASP A 329 45.59 13.05 12.30
C ASP A 329 44.23 12.33 12.26
N LYS A 330 43.10 13.07 12.21
CA LYS A 330 41.76 12.50 12.11
C LYS A 330 41.47 11.76 10.79
N ALA A 331 42.13 12.12 9.71
CA ALA A 331 41.93 11.51 8.39
C ALA A 331 42.42 10.06 8.30
N GLY A 332 43.24 9.61 9.26
CA GLY A 332 43.78 8.26 9.29
C GLY A 332 43.07 7.27 10.21
N ASP A 333 42.39 7.75 11.24
CA ASP A 333 41.85 6.90 12.30
C ASP A 333 40.40 6.45 12.11
N VAL A 334 39.68 7.09 11.20
CA VAL A 334 38.27 6.78 10.92
C VAL A 334 38.04 6.57 9.43
N LYS A 335 37.06 5.71 9.14
CA LYS A 335 36.59 5.38 7.78
C LYS A 335 35.20 5.96 7.57
N ASP A 336 34.95 6.52 6.39
CA ASP A 336 33.62 6.93 5.95
C ASP A 336 32.73 5.68 5.76
N ALA A 337 31.65 5.61 6.56
CA ALA A 337 30.61 4.59 6.47
C ALA A 337 29.23 5.23 6.26
N SER A 338 29.20 6.43 5.68
CA SER A 338 27.98 7.19 5.44
C SER A 338 27.04 6.51 4.44
N LEU A 339 25.76 6.68 4.65
CA LEU A 339 24.73 6.23 3.72
C LEU A 339 24.54 7.28 2.63
N LYS A 340 24.85 6.90 1.38
CA LYS A 340 24.73 7.77 0.21
C LYS A 340 23.49 7.42 -0.60
N ALA A 341 22.96 8.41 -1.31
CA ALA A 341 21.83 8.25 -2.21
C ALA A 341 22.19 7.30 -3.36
N SER A 342 21.31 6.33 -3.63
CA SER A 342 21.46 5.41 -4.78
C SER A 342 21.36 6.14 -6.11
N PRO A 343 21.90 5.59 -7.22
CA PRO A 343 21.88 6.25 -8.54
C PRO A 343 20.48 6.59 -9.07
N SER A 344 19.44 5.87 -8.61
CA SER A 344 18.06 6.11 -9.02
C SER A 344 17.29 7.04 -8.07
N LEU A 345 17.90 7.49 -6.97
CA LEU A 345 17.23 8.29 -5.96
C LEU A 345 17.23 9.77 -6.33
N ARG A 346 16.04 10.31 -6.57
CA ARG A 346 15.78 11.75 -6.67
C ARG A 346 14.49 12.05 -5.94
N GLY A 347 14.53 12.98 -4.99
CA GLY A 347 13.36 13.28 -4.19
C GLY A 347 13.62 14.37 -3.17
N VAL A 348 12.68 14.55 -2.25
CA VAL A 348 12.73 15.54 -1.17
C VAL A 348 12.59 14.85 0.16
N VAL A 349 13.39 15.25 1.14
CA VAL A 349 13.31 14.73 2.51
C VAL A 349 12.06 15.29 3.18
N ILE A 350 11.15 14.40 3.60
CA ILE A 350 9.90 14.78 4.25
C ILE A 350 9.93 14.62 5.77
N ASP A 351 10.67 13.64 6.27
CA ASP A 351 10.77 13.36 7.71
C ASP A 351 12.11 12.70 8.04
N LYS A 352 12.56 12.86 9.28
CA LYS A 352 13.73 12.17 9.84
C LYS A 352 13.48 11.78 11.28
N LYS A 353 13.97 10.61 11.68
CA LYS A 353 13.85 10.11 13.06
C LYS A 353 15.19 9.60 13.54
N LEU A 354 15.56 9.99 14.74
CA LEU A 354 16.74 9.48 15.43
C LEU A 354 16.29 8.75 16.68
N PHE A 355 16.51 7.45 16.71
CA PHE A 355 16.31 6.61 17.88
C PHE A 355 17.65 6.43 18.58
N ALA A 356 17.68 6.63 19.87
CA ALA A 356 18.88 6.47 20.66
C ALA A 356 18.59 5.62 21.90
N ARG A 357 19.46 4.66 22.17
CA ARG A 357 19.37 3.88 23.39
C ARG A 357 19.61 4.79 24.59
N SER A 358 18.72 4.78 25.56
CA SER A 358 18.87 5.56 26.79
C SER A 358 20.10 5.07 27.55
N ILE A 359 21.18 5.86 27.56
CA ILE A 359 22.29 5.67 28.49
C ILE A 359 21.78 6.16 29.83
N LYS A 360 21.70 5.27 30.81
CA LYS A 360 21.20 5.58 32.18
C LYS A 360 22.13 6.51 32.94
N ASP A 361 22.24 7.74 32.48
CA ASP A 361 22.97 8.79 33.19
C ASP A 361 22.11 9.36 34.33
N LYS A 362 22.75 9.73 35.44
CA LYS A 362 22.05 10.26 36.64
C LYS A 362 21.22 11.53 36.37
N ARG A 363 21.66 12.38 35.43
CA ARG A 363 20.93 13.60 35.04
C ARG A 363 19.64 13.26 34.26
N LYS A 364 19.74 12.37 33.29
CA LYS A 364 18.56 11.93 32.51
C LYS A 364 17.51 11.22 33.35
N ARG A 365 17.91 10.45 34.38
CA ARG A 365 16.97 9.86 35.34
C ARG A 365 16.21 10.91 36.16
N SER A 366 16.76 12.09 36.41
CA SER A 366 16.04 13.18 37.04
C SER A 366 15.01 13.80 36.13
N GLU A 367 15.41 14.08 34.87
CA GLU A 367 14.54 14.62 33.82
C GLU A 367 13.37 13.64 33.45
N GLU A 368 13.68 12.35 33.36
CA GLU A 368 12.67 11.30 33.15
C GLU A 368 11.64 11.23 34.29
N LYS A 369 12.11 11.35 35.55
CA LYS A 369 11.21 11.39 36.72
C LYS A 369 10.34 12.64 36.73
N GLU A 370 10.91 13.80 36.44
CA GLU A 370 10.15 15.04 36.33
C GLU A 370 9.11 15.00 35.21
N ALA A 371 9.48 14.44 34.04
CA ALA A 371 8.55 14.22 32.92
C ALA A 371 7.41 13.25 33.28
N ILE A 372 7.71 12.13 33.96
CA ILE A 372 6.70 11.18 34.43
C ILE A 372 5.78 11.85 35.47
N GLN A 373 6.31 12.63 36.40
CA GLN A 373 5.49 13.34 37.38
C GLN A 373 4.58 14.39 36.74
N ALA A 374 5.09 15.14 35.76
CA ALA A 374 4.28 16.10 35.00
C ALA A 374 3.14 15.39 34.23
N LEU A 375 3.45 14.25 33.61
CA LEU A 375 2.46 13.43 32.92
C LEU A 375 1.41 12.86 33.88
N GLU A 376 1.82 12.36 35.06
CA GLU A 376 0.90 11.85 36.07
C GLU A 376 -0.06 12.95 36.53
N LEU A 377 0.42 14.15 36.77
CA LEU A 377 -0.41 15.29 37.16
C LEU A 377 -1.41 15.67 36.08
N GLU A 378 -1.00 15.65 34.79
CA GLU A 378 -1.89 15.91 33.66
C GLU A 378 -3.03 14.88 33.58
N TYR A 379 -2.68 13.60 33.73
CA TYR A 379 -3.70 12.53 33.70
C TYR A 379 -4.58 12.53 34.93
N GLU A 380 -4.05 12.90 36.11
CA GLU A 380 -4.85 13.05 37.32
C GLU A 380 -5.91 14.14 37.17
N MET A 381 -5.57 15.27 36.54
CA MET A 381 -6.56 16.30 36.18
C MET A 381 -7.60 15.76 35.19
N LYS A 382 -7.23 14.96 34.20
CA LYS A 382 -8.16 14.33 33.26
C LYS A 382 -9.10 13.32 33.95
N PHE A 383 -8.58 12.54 34.89
CA PHE A 383 -9.38 11.61 35.70
C PHE A 383 -10.39 12.36 36.58
N GLN A 384 -9.96 13.45 37.20
CA GLN A 384 -10.85 14.28 38.00
C GLN A 384 -11.95 14.93 37.16
N GLN A 385 -11.61 15.49 35.99
CA GLN A 385 -12.61 16.04 35.06
C GLN A 385 -13.63 14.97 34.59
N LEU A 386 -13.15 13.74 34.31
CA LEU A 386 -14.04 12.65 33.95
C LEU A 386 -14.96 12.24 35.09
N LYS A 387 -14.44 12.21 36.34
CA LYS A 387 -15.22 11.96 37.56
C LYS A 387 -16.27 13.05 37.79
N ASP A 388 -15.90 14.33 37.66
CA ASP A 388 -16.82 15.45 37.85
C ASP A 388 -17.96 15.40 36.81
N ARG A 389 -17.65 15.13 35.53
CA ARG A 389 -18.67 14.91 34.49
C ARG A 389 -19.60 13.72 34.79
N LEU A 390 -19.07 12.65 35.37
CA LEU A 390 -19.90 11.51 35.80
C LEU A 390 -20.86 11.89 36.90
N VAL A 391 -20.36 12.60 37.92
CA VAL A 391 -21.17 13.05 39.06
C VAL A 391 -22.29 13.98 38.59
N ASP A 392 -22.01 14.93 37.70
CA ASP A 392 -23.03 15.82 37.13
C ASP A 392 -24.11 15.05 36.37
N LYS A 393 -23.72 14.07 35.56
CA LYS A 393 -24.65 13.23 34.80
C LYS A 393 -25.48 12.33 35.71
N LEU A 394 -24.84 11.67 36.65
CA LEU A 394 -25.56 10.84 37.63
C LEU A 394 -26.54 11.71 38.45
N PHE A 395 -26.12 12.90 38.86
CA PHE A 395 -27.00 13.81 39.58
C PHE A 395 -28.21 14.25 38.76
N ALA A 396 -28.01 14.53 37.45
CA ALA A 396 -29.13 14.87 36.56
C ALA A 396 -30.17 13.73 36.46
N VAL A 397 -29.74 12.44 36.50
CA VAL A 397 -30.62 11.27 36.43
C VAL A 397 -31.29 10.96 37.77
N VAL A 398 -30.57 11.12 38.90
CA VAL A 398 -31.09 10.72 40.25
C VAL A 398 -31.65 11.90 41.05
N ASN A 399 -31.65 13.13 40.52
CA ASN A 399 -32.13 14.31 41.21
C ASN A 399 -33.57 14.14 41.72
N GLY A 400 -33.80 14.38 43.00
CA GLY A 400 -35.10 14.24 43.67
C GLY A 400 -35.49 12.82 44.04
N LYS A 401 -34.71 11.81 43.66
CA LYS A 401 -34.95 10.39 43.99
C LYS A 401 -34.26 10.00 45.30
N THR A 402 -34.71 8.91 45.93
CA THR A 402 -34.14 8.36 47.17
C THR A 402 -33.35 7.11 46.87
N SER A 403 -32.18 6.97 47.51
CA SER A 403 -31.28 5.83 47.38
C SER A 403 -31.92 4.53 47.94
N GLN A 404 -31.79 3.44 47.20
CA GLN A 404 -32.17 2.08 47.69
C GLN A 404 -30.99 1.31 48.31
N GLY A 405 -29.80 1.98 48.44
CA GLY A 405 -28.58 1.35 48.91
C GLY A 405 -27.72 0.91 47.69
N VAL A 406 -26.71 1.71 47.36
CA VAL A 406 -25.81 1.40 46.24
C VAL A 406 -24.68 0.52 46.75
N LEU A 407 -24.53 -0.64 46.13
CA LEU A 407 -23.52 -1.64 46.45
C LEU A 407 -22.35 -1.58 45.47
N ASN A 408 -21.17 -1.93 45.99
CA ASN A 408 -20.00 -2.19 45.11
C ASN A 408 -19.99 -3.67 44.68
N ASP A 409 -19.06 -4.03 43.81
CA ASP A 409 -18.86 -5.41 43.30
C ASP A 409 -18.56 -6.42 44.45
N LEU A 410 -18.16 -5.95 45.61
CA LEU A 410 -17.87 -6.75 46.81
C LEU A 410 -19.09 -6.89 47.74
N GLY A 411 -20.21 -6.21 47.41
CA GLY A 411 -21.44 -6.25 48.21
C GLY A 411 -21.46 -5.28 49.39
N GLU A 412 -20.54 -4.35 49.49
CA GLU A 412 -20.48 -3.31 50.51
C GLU A 412 -21.36 -2.11 50.12
N GLU A 413 -22.10 -1.56 51.11
CA GLU A 413 -22.97 -0.41 50.88
C GLU A 413 -22.14 0.88 50.85
N VAL A 414 -21.97 1.48 49.62
CA VAL A 414 -21.24 2.72 49.41
C VAL A 414 -22.13 3.95 49.65
N LEU A 415 -23.39 3.88 49.22
CA LEU A 415 -24.38 4.93 49.48
C LEU A 415 -25.54 4.39 50.31
N PRO A 416 -25.86 5.05 51.44
CA PRO A 416 -26.84 4.51 52.39
C PRO A 416 -28.27 4.59 51.84
N LYS A 417 -29.07 3.56 52.17
CA LYS A 417 -30.47 3.45 51.82
C LYS A 417 -31.32 4.54 52.48
N GLY A 418 -32.33 5.06 51.76
CA GLY A 418 -33.32 5.98 52.27
C GLY A 418 -32.89 7.47 52.30
N LYS A 419 -31.70 7.82 51.91
CA LYS A 419 -31.26 9.23 51.76
C LYS A 419 -31.54 9.76 50.36
N LYS A 420 -31.91 11.04 50.27
CA LYS A 420 -32.00 11.75 48.97
C LYS A 420 -30.62 12.00 48.41
N TYR A 421 -30.45 11.80 47.09
CA TYR A 421 -29.19 12.09 46.43
C TYR A 421 -28.84 13.57 46.49
N SER A 422 -27.59 13.88 46.83
CA SER A 422 -27.03 15.24 46.77
C SER A 422 -25.68 15.21 46.08
N LEU A 423 -25.30 16.31 45.43
CA LEU A 423 -24.00 16.48 44.78
C LEU A 423 -22.83 16.14 45.72
N LYS A 424 -22.89 16.61 46.98
CA LYS A 424 -21.84 16.33 47.99
C LYS A 424 -21.71 14.85 48.31
N MET A 425 -22.82 14.09 48.29
CA MET A 425 -22.83 12.68 48.55
C MET A 425 -22.21 11.88 47.37
N LEU A 426 -22.49 12.30 46.14
CA LEU A 426 -21.87 11.69 44.94
C LEU A 426 -20.38 12.02 44.82
N HIS A 427 -19.95 13.25 45.07
CA HIS A 427 -18.54 13.61 45.08
C HIS A 427 -17.70 12.88 46.12
N ALA A 428 -18.33 12.44 47.24
CA ALA A 428 -17.69 11.69 48.32
C ALA A 428 -17.39 10.24 47.96
N VAL A 429 -17.91 9.73 46.83
CA VAL A 429 -17.59 8.39 46.32
C VAL A 429 -16.25 8.40 45.65
N ASP A 430 -15.31 7.61 46.12
CA ASP A 430 -13.94 7.59 45.59
C ASP A 430 -13.87 6.82 44.31
N ASP A 431 -14.53 5.69 44.18
CA ASP A 431 -14.48 4.79 43.04
C ASP A 431 -15.88 4.42 42.51
N PHE A 432 -16.17 4.88 41.28
CA PHE A 432 -17.38 4.58 40.56
C PHE A 432 -17.26 3.35 39.64
N ALA A 433 -16.04 2.90 39.35
CA ALA A 433 -15.80 1.82 38.41
C ALA A 433 -16.31 0.44 38.94
N HIS A 434 -16.39 0.31 40.26
CA HIS A 434 -16.78 -0.91 40.95
C HIS A 434 -18.22 -0.88 41.51
N LEU A 435 -19.03 0.12 41.10
CA LEU A 435 -20.43 0.20 41.54
C LEU A 435 -21.35 -0.61 40.65
N VAL A 436 -22.35 -1.23 41.25
CA VAL A 436 -23.40 -2.00 40.56
C VAL A 436 -24.53 -1.06 40.13
N GLY A 437 -24.91 -1.08 38.86
CA GLY A 437 -25.92 -0.19 38.28
C GLY A 437 -27.38 -0.48 38.66
N GLY A 438 -27.69 -1.65 39.23
CA GLY A 438 -29.05 -2.18 39.34
C GLY A 438 -29.84 -1.77 40.58
N SER A 439 -29.28 -1.09 41.56
CA SER A 439 -29.93 -0.83 42.86
C SER A 439 -29.97 0.63 43.31
N TRP A 440 -29.92 1.57 42.38
CA TRP A 440 -29.85 3.01 42.71
C TRP A 440 -31.21 3.58 43.09
N THR A 441 -32.26 3.27 42.31
CA THR A 441 -33.62 3.78 42.50
C THR A 441 -34.67 2.70 42.41
N VAL A 442 -35.92 3.02 42.76
CA VAL A 442 -37.06 2.09 42.64
C VAL A 442 -37.47 1.90 41.17
N ASP A 443 -37.11 2.79 40.29
CA ASP A 443 -37.48 2.86 38.88
C ASP A 443 -36.46 2.07 38.04
N GLU A 444 -36.91 1.01 37.35
CA GLU A 444 -36.05 0.11 36.55
C GLU A 444 -35.44 0.85 35.32
N ASP A 445 -36.19 1.73 34.64
CA ASP A 445 -35.71 2.48 33.50
C ASP A 445 -34.54 3.41 33.87
N THR A 446 -34.67 4.03 35.06
CA THR A 446 -33.60 4.89 35.59
C THR A 446 -32.36 4.08 35.96
N ASN A 447 -32.54 2.87 36.53
CA ASN A 447 -31.42 2.00 36.85
C ASN A 447 -30.71 1.48 35.61
N ALA A 448 -31.44 1.22 34.51
CA ALA A 448 -30.85 0.87 33.22
C ALA A 448 -30.00 2.02 32.67
N LEU A 449 -30.48 3.25 32.68
CA LEU A 449 -29.72 4.43 32.26
C LEU A 449 -28.46 4.65 33.13
N ILE A 450 -28.55 4.43 34.43
CA ILE A 450 -27.38 4.54 35.32
C ILE A 450 -26.37 3.45 35.02
N ALA A 451 -26.82 2.22 34.73
CA ALA A 451 -25.94 1.12 34.34
C ALA A 451 -25.17 1.45 33.05
N ASP A 452 -25.85 2.02 32.05
CA ASP A 452 -25.24 2.43 30.80
C ASP A 452 -24.22 3.58 31.00
N VAL A 453 -24.55 4.56 31.84
CA VAL A 453 -23.61 5.67 32.17
C VAL A 453 -22.36 5.14 32.87
N LEU A 454 -22.53 4.25 33.86
CA LEU A 454 -21.41 3.62 34.57
C LEU A 454 -20.55 2.73 33.65
N HIS A 455 -21.18 2.01 32.73
CA HIS A 455 -20.49 1.19 31.75
C HIS A 455 -19.62 2.04 30.83
N ASN A 456 -20.17 3.12 30.26
CA ASN A 456 -19.43 4.04 29.39
C ASN A 456 -18.30 4.79 30.15
N TYR A 457 -18.54 5.14 31.41
CA TYR A 457 -17.50 5.69 32.27
C TYR A 457 -16.34 4.73 32.44
N LYS A 458 -16.63 3.44 32.73
CA LYS A 458 -15.63 2.39 32.92
C LYS A 458 -14.77 2.19 31.66
N ILE A 459 -15.39 2.22 30.46
CA ILE A 459 -14.66 2.17 29.19
C ILE A 459 -13.71 3.35 29.06
N LYS A 460 -14.19 4.58 29.26
CA LYS A 460 -13.36 5.79 29.15
C LYS A 460 -12.25 5.85 30.20
N LEU A 461 -12.51 5.38 31.40
CA LEU A 461 -11.51 5.29 32.46
C LEU A 461 -10.39 4.32 32.09
N ASN A 462 -10.77 3.13 31.55
CA ASN A 462 -9.80 2.14 31.10
C ASN A 462 -8.96 2.66 29.91
N ASP A 463 -9.56 3.39 29.00
CA ASP A 463 -8.84 4.03 27.90
C ASP A 463 -7.80 5.06 28.38
N LEU A 464 -8.19 5.93 29.34
CA LEU A 464 -7.27 6.90 29.92
C LEU A 464 -6.15 6.23 30.70
N GLN A 465 -6.44 5.16 31.47
CA GLN A 465 -5.42 4.39 32.18
C GLN A 465 -4.49 3.66 31.21
N GLY A 466 -5.00 3.11 30.12
CA GLY A 466 -4.22 2.49 29.06
C GLY A 466 -3.28 3.48 28.39
N ASN A 467 -3.75 4.67 28.08
CA ASN A 467 -2.95 5.75 27.52
C ASN A 467 -1.85 6.19 28.50
N LEU A 468 -2.16 6.41 29.77
CA LEU A 468 -1.17 6.74 30.79
C LEU A 468 -0.07 5.68 30.92
N ARG A 469 -0.45 4.38 30.92
CA ARG A 469 0.54 3.28 30.98
C ARG A 469 1.45 3.30 29.77
N ARG A 470 0.90 3.50 28.58
CA ARG A 470 1.66 3.56 27.32
C ARG A 470 2.63 4.74 27.31
N ASP A 471 2.15 5.94 27.71
CA ASP A 471 2.97 7.15 27.71
C ASP A 471 4.09 7.08 28.76
N LYS A 472 3.81 6.53 29.95
CA LYS A 472 4.83 6.23 30.96
C LYS A 472 5.88 5.23 30.46
N PHE A 473 5.43 4.17 29.78
CA PHE A 473 6.31 3.17 29.21
C PHE A 473 7.25 3.78 28.16
N THR A 474 6.71 4.64 27.29
CA THR A 474 7.50 5.35 26.28
C THR A 474 8.60 6.22 26.88
N ILE A 475 8.31 6.92 27.99
CA ILE A 475 9.31 7.76 28.70
C ILE A 475 10.33 6.90 29.44
N SER A 476 9.91 5.83 30.11
CA SER A 476 10.77 5.03 31.01
C SER A 476 11.70 4.07 30.28
N VAL A 477 11.25 3.49 29.17
CA VAL A 477 12.01 2.47 28.42
C VAL A 477 12.86 3.12 27.34
N GLY A 478 12.46 4.30 26.83
CA GLY A 478 13.08 4.91 25.66
C GLY A 478 12.84 4.06 24.41
N ASP A 479 13.70 4.20 23.43
CA ASP A 479 13.62 3.42 22.20
C ASP A 479 14.18 2.01 22.42
N GLU A 480 13.35 0.98 22.19
CA GLU A 480 13.78 -0.41 22.18
C GLU A 480 14.60 -0.69 20.91
N LEU A 481 15.91 -0.64 21.04
CA LEU A 481 16.84 -0.99 19.98
C LEU A 481 17.38 -2.41 20.20
N PRO A 482 17.63 -3.18 19.13
CA PRO A 482 18.27 -4.48 19.22
C PRO A 482 19.60 -4.43 19.96
N SER A 483 20.05 -5.54 20.54
CA SER A 483 21.30 -5.62 21.27
C SER A 483 22.50 -5.26 20.38
N GLY A 484 23.39 -4.38 20.88
CA GLY A 484 24.57 -3.91 20.14
C GLY A 484 24.35 -2.68 19.26
N ILE A 485 23.11 -2.20 19.11
CA ILE A 485 22.81 -0.95 18.41
C ILE A 485 22.67 0.17 19.44
N MET A 486 23.43 1.25 19.23
CA MET A 486 23.42 2.43 20.10
C MET A 486 22.43 3.50 19.61
N LYS A 487 22.42 3.74 18.30
CA LYS A 487 21.53 4.69 17.64
C LYS A 487 21.01 4.11 16.32
N LEU A 488 19.82 4.49 15.94
CA LEU A 488 19.23 4.17 14.63
C LEU A 488 18.70 5.47 14.03
N ALA A 489 19.30 5.88 12.92
CA ALA A 489 18.85 7.04 12.16
C ALA A 489 17.99 6.57 10.99
N LYS A 490 16.82 7.20 10.82
CA LYS A 490 15.90 6.95 9.69
C LYS A 490 15.61 8.26 8.98
N VAL A 491 15.66 8.23 7.64
CA VAL A 491 15.31 9.35 6.78
C VAL A 491 14.25 8.91 5.80
N TYR A 492 13.20 9.70 5.63
CA TYR A 492 12.10 9.45 4.72
C TYR A 492 12.18 10.41 3.54
N ILE A 493 12.22 9.87 2.32
CA ILE A 493 12.37 10.64 1.10
C ILE A 493 11.16 10.40 0.21
N ALA A 494 10.44 11.46 -0.14
CA ALA A 494 9.33 11.41 -1.06
C ALA A 494 9.81 11.60 -2.51
N LYS A 495 9.29 10.78 -3.40
CA LYS A 495 9.55 10.83 -4.83
C LYS A 495 8.25 10.97 -5.60
N LYS A 496 8.22 11.86 -6.58
CA LYS A 496 7.14 11.95 -7.56
C LYS A 496 7.56 11.16 -8.80
N ARG A 497 6.83 10.09 -9.11
CA ARG A 497 7.12 9.22 -10.26
C ARG A 497 6.06 9.40 -11.33
N LYS A 498 6.46 10.04 -12.43
CA LYS A 498 5.67 10.10 -13.67
C LYS A 498 5.77 8.77 -14.43
N LEU A 499 4.84 8.53 -15.32
CA LEU A 499 4.88 7.36 -16.20
C LEU A 499 6.05 7.52 -17.18
N LYS A 500 6.85 6.46 -17.32
CA LYS A 500 8.03 6.40 -18.21
C LYS A 500 7.95 5.21 -19.15
N VAL A 501 8.75 5.25 -20.20
CA VAL A 501 8.99 4.08 -21.06
C VAL A 501 9.61 2.96 -20.22
N GLY A 502 9.07 1.74 -20.34
CA GLY A 502 9.45 0.58 -19.54
C GLY A 502 8.58 0.33 -18.30
N ASP A 503 7.70 1.26 -17.93
CA ASP A 503 6.75 1.05 -16.85
C ASP A 503 5.64 0.08 -17.29
N LYS A 504 5.18 -0.73 -16.33
CA LYS A 504 4.14 -1.73 -16.58
C LYS A 504 2.76 -1.17 -16.28
N MET A 505 1.88 -1.31 -17.26
CA MET A 505 0.46 -0.98 -17.13
C MET A 505 -0.40 -2.20 -17.40
N ALA A 506 -1.62 -2.20 -16.87
CA ALA A 506 -2.57 -3.28 -17.10
C ALA A 506 -4.01 -2.76 -17.05
N GLY A 507 -4.92 -3.48 -17.71
CA GLY A 507 -6.35 -3.38 -17.44
C GLY A 507 -6.77 -4.37 -16.35
N ARG A 508 -8.07 -4.53 -16.16
CA ARG A 508 -8.65 -5.47 -15.17
C ARG A 508 -8.82 -6.90 -15.72
N HIS A 509 -8.68 -7.10 -17.01
CA HIS A 509 -8.96 -8.36 -17.73
C HIS A 509 -7.71 -9.24 -17.98
N GLY A 510 -6.65 -9.04 -17.21
CA GLY A 510 -5.39 -9.75 -17.41
C GLY A 510 -4.57 -9.25 -18.61
N ASN A 511 -4.97 -8.17 -19.25
CA ASN A 511 -4.24 -7.49 -20.32
C ASN A 511 -3.14 -6.63 -19.71
N LYS A 512 -1.92 -7.13 -19.72
CA LYS A 512 -0.73 -6.44 -19.23
C LYS A 512 0.15 -6.00 -20.39
N GLY A 513 0.79 -4.86 -20.24
CA GLY A 513 1.74 -4.37 -21.21
C GLY A 513 2.80 -3.46 -20.62
N ILE A 514 3.80 -3.17 -21.39
CA ILE A 514 4.90 -2.28 -21.03
C ILE A 514 4.87 -1.08 -21.95
N VAL A 515 5.03 0.12 -21.40
CA VAL A 515 5.11 1.36 -22.20
C VAL A 515 6.35 1.30 -23.08
N SER A 516 6.15 1.27 -24.38
CA SER A 516 7.25 1.23 -25.37
C SER A 516 7.64 2.62 -25.84
N ARG A 517 6.68 3.51 -26.01
CA ARG A 517 6.89 4.83 -26.54
C ARG A 517 5.89 5.85 -26.00
N ILE A 518 6.38 7.07 -25.80
CA ILE A 518 5.56 8.24 -25.50
C ILE A 518 5.61 9.10 -26.76
N VAL A 519 4.44 9.37 -27.35
CA VAL A 519 4.29 10.09 -28.61
C VAL A 519 3.60 11.40 -28.37
N ARG A 520 3.97 12.44 -29.08
CA ARG A 520 3.31 13.76 -29.01
C ARG A 520 1.84 13.67 -29.38
N ASP A 521 1.03 14.53 -28.82
CA ASP A 521 -0.43 14.52 -29.04
C ASP A 521 -0.75 14.71 -30.53
N GLU A 522 0.02 15.53 -31.26
CA GLU A 522 -0.16 15.82 -32.67
C GLU A 522 0.11 14.58 -33.57
N ASP A 523 1.03 13.71 -33.13
CA ASP A 523 1.44 12.53 -33.90
C ASP A 523 0.60 11.28 -33.59
N MET A 524 -0.26 11.35 -32.55
CA MET A 524 -1.15 10.24 -32.18
C MET A 524 -2.28 10.07 -33.18
N PRO A 525 -2.78 8.85 -33.39
CA PRO A 525 -4.02 8.61 -34.12
C PRO A 525 -5.18 9.40 -33.50
N PHE A 526 -6.04 9.99 -34.33
CA PHE A 526 -7.15 10.81 -33.88
C PHE A 526 -8.46 10.45 -34.59
N LEU A 527 -9.60 10.76 -33.96
CA LEU A 527 -10.93 10.56 -34.46
C LEU A 527 -11.31 11.65 -35.47
N GLU A 528 -12.45 11.48 -36.16
CA GLU A 528 -13.01 12.48 -37.11
C GLU A 528 -13.27 13.84 -36.46
N ASP A 529 -13.55 13.87 -35.16
CA ASP A 529 -13.73 15.09 -34.37
C ASP A 529 -12.43 15.79 -33.98
N GLY A 530 -11.28 15.27 -34.41
CA GLY A 530 -9.95 15.78 -34.09
C GLY A 530 -9.44 15.39 -32.70
N THR A 531 -10.17 14.58 -31.93
CA THR A 531 -9.74 14.13 -30.61
C THR A 531 -8.70 13.03 -30.73
N PRO A 532 -7.46 13.19 -30.20
CA PRO A 532 -6.45 12.12 -30.22
C PRO A 532 -6.83 11.00 -29.25
N VAL A 533 -6.35 9.80 -29.53
CA VAL A 533 -6.41 8.70 -28.59
C VAL A 533 -5.26 8.80 -27.57
N ASP A 534 -5.51 8.34 -26.33
CA ASP A 534 -4.51 8.40 -25.27
C ASP A 534 -3.55 7.21 -25.32
N ILE A 535 -4.06 6.06 -25.73
CA ILE A 535 -3.33 4.78 -25.71
C ILE A 535 -3.64 4.00 -26.99
N VAL A 536 -2.62 3.36 -27.56
CA VAL A 536 -2.78 2.42 -28.66
C VAL A 536 -2.36 1.03 -28.19
N LEU A 537 -3.29 0.08 -28.29
CA LEU A 537 -3.09 -1.32 -27.92
C LEU A 537 -3.08 -2.25 -29.14
N ASN A 538 -2.33 -3.35 -29.03
CA ASN A 538 -2.29 -4.35 -30.08
C ASN A 538 -3.53 -5.26 -30.01
N PRO A 539 -4.35 -5.35 -31.07
CA PRO A 539 -5.52 -6.21 -31.10
C PRO A 539 -5.18 -7.70 -31.06
N LEU A 540 -3.99 -8.11 -31.50
CA LEU A 540 -3.54 -9.51 -31.47
C LEU A 540 -3.43 -10.08 -30.04
N GLY A 541 -3.35 -9.20 -29.03
CA GLY A 541 -3.35 -9.58 -27.63
C GLY A 541 -4.71 -10.05 -27.09
N VAL A 542 -5.81 -9.93 -27.86
CA VAL A 542 -7.16 -10.30 -27.39
C VAL A 542 -7.55 -11.74 -27.78
N PRO A 543 -7.49 -12.19 -29.05
CA PRO A 543 -8.05 -13.47 -29.43
C PRO A 543 -7.39 -14.67 -28.76
N SER A 544 -6.06 -14.70 -28.72
CA SER A 544 -5.30 -15.83 -28.15
C SER A 544 -5.48 -15.97 -26.64
N ARG A 545 -5.88 -14.90 -25.96
CA ARG A 545 -6.01 -14.84 -24.49
C ARG A 545 -7.44 -14.97 -24.02
N MET A 546 -8.41 -14.95 -24.95
CA MET A 546 -9.84 -15.18 -24.65
C MET A 546 -10.38 -14.28 -23.52
N ASN A 547 -9.98 -13.01 -23.51
CA ASN A 547 -10.42 -12.00 -22.55
C ASN A 547 -11.24 -10.91 -23.24
N ILE A 548 -12.37 -11.32 -23.85
CA ILE A 548 -13.24 -10.42 -24.64
C ILE A 548 -13.93 -9.35 -23.77
N GLY A 549 -14.03 -9.57 -22.47
CA GLY A 549 -14.62 -8.61 -21.52
C GLY A 549 -14.00 -7.22 -21.61
N GLN A 550 -12.70 -7.11 -21.96
CA GLN A 550 -12.04 -5.83 -22.17
C GLN A 550 -12.65 -5.03 -23.34
N ILE A 551 -13.12 -5.69 -24.38
CA ILE A 551 -13.77 -5.03 -25.52
C ILE A 551 -15.16 -4.53 -25.12
N TYR A 552 -15.94 -5.33 -24.40
CA TYR A 552 -17.25 -4.89 -23.88
C TYR A 552 -17.09 -3.71 -22.92
N GLU A 553 -16.10 -3.74 -22.03
CA GLU A 553 -15.76 -2.61 -21.17
C GLU A 553 -15.42 -1.35 -21.98
N THR A 554 -14.61 -1.51 -23.02
CA THR A 554 -14.13 -0.39 -23.84
C THR A 554 -15.30 0.30 -24.58
N VAL A 555 -16.18 -0.48 -25.17
CA VAL A 555 -17.34 0.05 -25.93
C VAL A 555 -18.34 0.72 -24.98
N LEU A 556 -18.70 0.03 -23.89
CA LEU A 556 -19.61 0.57 -22.89
C LEU A 556 -19.04 1.80 -22.19
N GLY A 557 -17.73 1.80 -21.94
CA GLY A 557 -17.00 2.94 -21.37
C GLY A 557 -17.06 4.18 -22.26
N TRP A 558 -17.00 4.03 -23.57
CA TRP A 558 -17.18 5.13 -24.51
C TRP A 558 -18.59 5.71 -24.45
N ALA A 559 -19.61 4.86 -24.43
CA ALA A 559 -20.99 5.28 -24.26
C ALA A 559 -21.19 6.03 -22.95
N GLY A 560 -20.63 5.53 -21.84
CA GLY A 560 -20.67 6.17 -20.53
C GLY A 560 -19.99 7.53 -20.49
N ALA A 561 -18.83 7.65 -21.13
CA ALA A 561 -18.10 8.91 -21.23
C ALA A 561 -18.89 9.99 -22.00
N LYS A 562 -19.56 9.62 -23.11
CA LYS A 562 -20.41 10.55 -23.90
C LYS A 562 -21.68 10.94 -23.16
N LEU A 563 -22.33 10.01 -22.47
CA LEU A 563 -23.58 10.25 -21.72
C LEU A 563 -23.31 10.81 -20.32
N ASN A 564 -22.05 10.92 -19.89
CA ASN A 564 -21.64 11.27 -18.54
C ASN A 564 -22.35 10.42 -17.46
N GLN A 565 -22.39 9.11 -17.70
CA GLN A 565 -23.01 8.11 -16.83
C GLN A 565 -22.02 7.02 -16.47
N LYS A 566 -22.16 6.46 -15.27
CA LYS A 566 -21.43 5.28 -14.84
C LYS A 566 -22.33 4.06 -14.90
N TYR A 567 -21.77 2.92 -15.23
CA TYR A 567 -22.48 1.64 -15.32
C TYR A 567 -21.95 0.67 -14.27
N ALA A 568 -22.88 0.00 -13.61
CA ALA A 568 -22.57 -1.11 -12.73
C ALA A 568 -22.97 -2.42 -13.41
N THR A 569 -21.99 -3.28 -13.67
CA THR A 569 -22.18 -4.60 -14.28
C THR A 569 -21.70 -5.67 -13.30
N PRO A 570 -22.56 -6.15 -12.37
CA PRO A 570 -22.20 -7.22 -11.45
C PRO A 570 -21.74 -8.46 -12.19
N ILE A 571 -20.79 -9.20 -11.62
CA ILE A 571 -20.32 -10.44 -12.22
C ILE A 571 -21.46 -11.49 -12.26
N PHE A 572 -21.50 -12.27 -13.34
CA PHE A 572 -22.51 -13.30 -13.64
C PHE A 572 -23.95 -12.76 -13.76
N ASP A 573 -24.16 -11.45 -13.67
CA ASP A 573 -25.43 -10.76 -13.89
C ASP A 573 -25.16 -9.41 -14.57
N GLY A 574 -24.29 -9.43 -15.57
CA GLY A 574 -23.86 -8.25 -16.31
C GLY A 574 -24.76 -7.87 -17.47
N ALA A 575 -24.41 -6.77 -18.12
CA ALA A 575 -25.14 -6.28 -19.30
C ALA A 575 -25.01 -7.25 -20.49
N SER A 576 -26.15 -7.54 -21.15
CA SER A 576 -26.16 -8.29 -22.37
C SER A 576 -25.66 -7.48 -23.57
N ILE A 577 -25.26 -8.15 -24.65
CA ILE A 577 -24.79 -7.50 -25.90
C ILE A 577 -25.87 -6.55 -26.45
N ASP A 578 -27.13 -6.91 -26.35
CA ASP A 578 -28.26 -6.12 -26.85
C ASP A 578 -28.40 -4.83 -26.04
N GLN A 579 -28.29 -4.90 -24.73
CA GLN A 579 -28.28 -3.73 -23.84
C GLN A 579 -27.09 -2.79 -24.13
N ILE A 580 -25.89 -3.35 -24.37
CA ILE A 580 -24.72 -2.57 -24.75
C ILE A 580 -24.96 -1.85 -26.08
N ASN A 581 -25.54 -2.54 -27.08
CA ASN A 581 -25.87 -1.94 -28.38
C ASN A 581 -26.90 -0.80 -28.24
N GLU A 582 -27.96 -0.97 -27.43
CA GLU A 582 -28.92 0.10 -27.17
C GLU A 582 -28.28 1.32 -26.55
N LEU A 583 -27.39 1.14 -25.59
CA LEU A 583 -26.67 2.22 -24.90
C LEU A 583 -25.72 2.94 -25.86
N THR A 584 -25.03 2.20 -26.73
CA THR A 584 -24.14 2.79 -27.75
C THR A 584 -24.91 3.59 -28.79
N GLU A 585 -26.09 3.11 -29.23
CA GLU A 585 -26.97 3.87 -30.12
C GLU A 585 -27.49 5.14 -29.47
N LYS A 586 -27.94 5.09 -28.21
CA LYS A 586 -28.36 6.28 -27.45
C LYS A 586 -27.21 7.30 -27.28
N ALA A 587 -25.97 6.84 -27.14
CA ALA A 587 -24.80 7.67 -27.04
C ALA A 587 -24.31 8.23 -28.39
N GLY A 588 -24.85 7.75 -29.51
CA GLY A 588 -24.37 8.08 -30.85
C GLY A 588 -22.93 7.58 -31.09
N VAL A 589 -22.60 6.43 -30.51
CA VAL A 589 -21.33 5.74 -30.71
C VAL A 589 -21.51 4.71 -31.82
N PRO A 590 -20.55 4.54 -32.76
CA PRO A 590 -20.61 3.52 -33.77
C PRO A 590 -20.75 2.11 -33.17
N LYS A 591 -21.46 1.23 -33.85
CA LYS A 591 -21.68 -0.15 -33.38
C LYS A 591 -20.33 -0.86 -33.11
N PHE A 592 -20.21 -1.49 -31.96
CA PHE A 592 -18.97 -2.12 -31.46
C PHE A 592 -17.75 -1.19 -31.39
N GLY A 593 -17.95 0.14 -31.36
CA GLY A 593 -16.86 1.12 -31.32
C GLY A 593 -16.01 1.20 -32.59
N HIS A 594 -16.47 0.58 -33.70
CA HIS A 594 -15.76 0.60 -34.96
C HIS A 594 -15.79 2.00 -35.60
N THR A 595 -14.64 2.65 -35.68
CA THR A 595 -14.50 3.96 -36.30
C THR A 595 -13.20 4.07 -37.07
N TYR A 596 -13.19 4.94 -38.06
CA TYR A 596 -11.97 5.26 -38.80
C TYR A 596 -11.15 6.25 -38.03
N LEU A 597 -9.86 5.98 -37.95
CA LEU A 597 -8.88 6.88 -37.37
C LEU A 597 -8.03 7.51 -38.46
N PHE A 598 -7.39 8.64 -38.13
CA PHE A 598 -6.46 9.35 -38.96
C PHE A 598 -5.06 9.33 -38.31
N ASP A 599 -4.01 9.16 -39.12
CA ASP A 599 -2.63 9.21 -38.62
C ASP A 599 -2.24 10.67 -38.33
N GLY A 600 -1.85 10.97 -37.10
CA GLY A 600 -1.42 12.32 -36.70
C GLY A 600 -0.22 12.86 -37.49
N GLY A 601 0.67 11.97 -37.93
CA GLY A 601 1.89 12.36 -38.67
C GLY A 601 1.63 12.70 -40.13
N THR A 602 0.69 12.00 -40.81
CA THR A 602 0.39 12.19 -42.25
C THR A 602 -0.92 12.90 -42.52
N GLY A 603 -1.86 12.83 -41.55
CA GLY A 603 -3.23 13.32 -41.71
C GLY A 603 -4.11 12.41 -42.57
N GLU A 604 -3.59 11.27 -43.03
CA GLU A 604 -4.31 10.32 -43.86
C GLU A 604 -5.17 9.38 -43.01
N ARG A 605 -6.32 8.98 -43.55
CA ARG A 605 -7.19 8.00 -42.91
C ARG A 605 -6.61 6.59 -43.02
N PHE A 606 -6.65 5.81 -41.94
CA PHE A 606 -6.29 4.40 -41.97
C PHE A 606 -7.27 3.58 -42.85
N ASP A 607 -6.77 2.58 -43.53
CA ASP A 607 -7.55 1.74 -44.45
C ASP A 607 -8.64 0.93 -43.75
N GLN A 608 -8.39 0.50 -42.52
CA GLN A 608 -9.31 -0.33 -41.76
C GLN A 608 -9.85 0.44 -40.53
N PRO A 609 -11.14 0.24 -40.18
CA PRO A 609 -11.67 0.80 -38.96
C PRO A 609 -11.05 0.11 -37.73
N ALA A 610 -10.83 0.84 -36.66
CA ALA A 610 -10.34 0.32 -35.42
C ALA A 610 -11.43 0.39 -34.33
N THR A 611 -11.37 -0.51 -33.36
CA THR A 611 -12.21 -0.41 -32.16
C THR A 611 -11.63 0.67 -31.25
N VAL A 612 -12.42 1.70 -31.02
CA VAL A 612 -12.08 2.81 -30.11
C VAL A 612 -13.06 2.83 -28.95
N GLY A 613 -12.60 3.25 -27.81
CA GLY A 613 -13.47 3.44 -26.65
C GLY A 613 -12.71 3.91 -25.42
N VAL A 614 -13.29 3.67 -24.24
CA VAL A 614 -12.69 4.05 -22.96
C VAL A 614 -12.55 2.80 -22.10
N ILE A 615 -11.31 2.50 -21.70
CA ILE A 615 -10.99 1.40 -20.81
C ILE A 615 -10.33 1.90 -19.53
N TYR A 616 -10.53 1.19 -18.44
CA TYR A 616 -9.91 1.50 -17.17
C TYR A 616 -8.52 0.88 -17.07
N MET A 617 -7.49 1.74 -16.95
CA MET A 617 -6.09 1.33 -16.93
C MET A 617 -5.46 1.56 -15.56
N LEU A 618 -4.62 0.62 -15.13
CA LEU A 618 -3.90 0.61 -13.86
C LEU A 618 -2.40 0.77 -14.11
N LYS A 619 -1.73 1.56 -13.27
CA LYS A 619 -0.26 1.58 -13.16
C LYS A 619 0.16 0.55 -12.13
N LEU A 620 1.04 -0.36 -12.47
CA LEU A 620 1.52 -1.40 -11.58
C LEU A 620 2.81 -0.98 -10.85
N GLY A 621 3.08 -1.62 -9.71
CA GLY A 621 4.28 -1.37 -8.90
C GLY A 621 5.61 -1.82 -9.52
N HIS A 622 5.59 -2.30 -10.77
CA HIS A 622 6.77 -2.70 -11.54
C HIS A 622 7.25 -1.54 -12.42
N MET A 623 7.99 -0.62 -11.85
CA MET A 623 8.52 0.57 -12.54
C MET A 623 9.97 0.37 -12.96
N VAL A 624 10.33 0.94 -14.10
CA VAL A 624 11.67 0.81 -14.70
C VAL A 624 12.77 1.35 -13.80
N ASP A 625 12.52 2.44 -13.07
CA ASP A 625 13.51 3.05 -12.17
C ASP A 625 13.98 2.09 -11.06
N ASP A 626 13.11 1.19 -10.61
CA ASP A 626 13.45 0.19 -9.60
C ASP A 626 14.20 -1.02 -10.17
N LYS A 627 14.12 -1.25 -11.48
CA LYS A 627 14.65 -2.44 -12.17
C LYS A 627 15.89 -2.14 -13.00
N MET A 628 16.04 -0.91 -13.48
CA MET A 628 17.20 -0.52 -14.27
C MET A 628 18.46 -0.61 -13.43
N HIS A 629 19.44 -1.33 -13.94
CA HIS A 629 20.71 -1.56 -13.26
C HIS A 629 21.85 -1.66 -14.27
N ALA A 630 22.99 -1.05 -13.93
CA ALA A 630 24.23 -1.14 -14.70
C ALA A 630 25.42 -1.21 -13.75
N ARG A 631 26.48 -1.87 -14.18
CA ARG A 631 27.72 -1.99 -13.45
C ARG A 631 28.90 -1.85 -14.37
N SER A 632 29.93 -1.16 -13.92
CA SER A 632 31.28 -1.21 -14.51
C SER A 632 32.22 -1.97 -13.57
N ILE A 633 32.55 -1.38 -12.43
CA ILE A 633 33.34 -1.99 -11.35
C ILE A 633 32.47 -2.01 -10.09
N GLY A 634 32.60 -3.06 -9.29
CA GLY A 634 31.85 -3.19 -8.06
C GLY A 634 32.43 -4.27 -7.14
N PRO A 635 31.69 -4.68 -6.11
CA PRO A 635 32.14 -5.67 -5.15
C PRO A 635 32.24 -7.08 -5.75
N TYR A 636 33.20 -7.86 -5.26
CA TYR A 636 33.47 -9.22 -5.67
C TYR A 636 33.35 -10.19 -4.48
N SER A 637 33.07 -11.46 -4.76
CA SER A 637 33.08 -12.51 -3.76
C SER A 637 34.48 -12.71 -3.17
N LEU A 638 34.56 -13.00 -1.90
CA LEU A 638 35.85 -13.17 -1.22
C LEU A 638 36.64 -14.44 -1.69
N ILE A 639 35.95 -15.53 -1.98
CA ILE A 639 36.56 -16.81 -2.33
C ILE A 639 36.77 -16.90 -3.83
N THR A 640 35.72 -16.84 -4.60
CA THR A 640 35.75 -17.03 -6.06
C THR A 640 36.19 -15.80 -6.84
N GLN A 641 36.25 -14.63 -6.21
CA GLN A 641 36.59 -13.35 -6.86
C GLN A 641 35.63 -12.97 -8.01
N GLN A 642 34.50 -13.62 -8.10
CA GLN A 642 33.46 -13.30 -9.09
C GLN A 642 32.65 -12.07 -8.68
N PRO A 643 32.11 -11.29 -9.62
CA PRO A 643 31.19 -10.22 -9.30
C PRO A 643 29.98 -10.73 -8.51
N LEU A 644 29.55 -9.99 -7.49
CA LEU A 644 28.32 -10.29 -6.76
C LEU A 644 27.12 -10.15 -7.70
N GLY A 645 26.01 -10.81 -7.38
CA GLY A 645 24.75 -10.72 -8.09
C GLY A 645 23.77 -9.74 -7.43
N GLY A 646 22.81 -9.22 -8.20
CA GLY A 646 21.71 -8.39 -7.72
C GLY A 646 21.99 -6.90 -7.69
N LYS A 647 20.92 -6.11 -7.91
CA LYS A 647 20.98 -4.63 -7.95
C LYS A 647 21.38 -4.03 -6.59
N ALA A 648 20.88 -4.59 -5.49
CA ALA A 648 21.14 -4.07 -4.14
C ALA A 648 22.63 -4.13 -3.74
N GLN A 649 23.36 -5.09 -4.27
CA GLN A 649 24.79 -5.30 -4.02
C GLN A 649 25.69 -4.70 -5.11
N PHE A 650 25.11 -3.88 -5.99
CA PHE A 650 25.80 -3.36 -7.17
C PHE A 650 26.47 -4.49 -7.97
N GLY A 651 25.70 -5.58 -8.17
CA GLY A 651 26.18 -6.81 -8.81
C GLY A 651 26.16 -6.76 -10.32
N GLY A 652 26.82 -7.76 -10.94
CA GLY A 652 26.81 -7.96 -12.39
C GLY A 652 25.70 -8.91 -12.85
N GLN A 653 25.52 -8.97 -14.16
CA GLN A 653 24.62 -9.94 -14.80
C GLN A 653 25.23 -11.32 -14.79
N ARG A 654 24.39 -12.34 -14.63
CA ARG A 654 24.85 -13.74 -14.71
C ARG A 654 24.91 -14.17 -16.17
N PHE A 655 26.09 -14.56 -16.62
CA PHE A 655 26.30 -15.26 -17.89
C PHE A 655 26.27 -16.75 -17.60
N GLY A 656 25.12 -17.39 -17.82
CA GLY A 656 24.90 -18.78 -17.43
C GLY A 656 25.50 -19.78 -18.41
N GLU A 657 25.34 -21.07 -18.13
CA GLU A 657 25.86 -22.17 -18.95
C GLU A 657 25.27 -22.17 -20.38
N MET A 658 23.95 -21.89 -20.49
CA MET A 658 23.29 -21.83 -21.81
C MET A 658 23.81 -20.67 -22.67
N GLU A 659 24.11 -19.51 -22.09
CA GLU A 659 24.70 -18.37 -22.79
C GLU A 659 26.12 -18.65 -23.27
N VAL A 660 26.88 -19.45 -22.51
CA VAL A 660 28.20 -19.97 -22.92
C VAL A 660 28.06 -20.84 -24.15
N TRP A 661 27.10 -21.76 -24.18
CA TRP A 661 26.84 -22.60 -25.36
C TRP A 661 26.47 -21.79 -26.60
N ALA A 662 25.75 -20.70 -26.43
CA ALA A 662 25.41 -19.82 -27.55
C ALA A 662 26.67 -19.19 -28.18
N LEU A 663 27.63 -18.72 -27.36
CA LEU A 663 28.90 -18.19 -27.86
C LEU A 663 29.78 -19.27 -28.49
N GLU A 664 29.78 -20.48 -27.96
CA GLU A 664 30.47 -21.66 -28.54
C GLU A 664 29.90 -21.96 -29.93
N ALA A 665 28.56 -21.93 -30.06
CA ALA A 665 27.89 -22.16 -31.36
C ALA A 665 28.25 -21.12 -32.42
N TYR A 666 28.45 -19.85 -32.01
CA TYR A 666 28.93 -18.78 -32.91
C TYR A 666 30.45 -18.84 -33.17
N GLY A 667 31.21 -19.67 -32.47
CA GLY A 667 32.66 -19.73 -32.59
C GLY A 667 33.36 -18.49 -32.03
N ALA A 668 32.71 -17.69 -31.17
CA ALA A 668 33.21 -16.46 -30.62
C ALA A 668 34.16 -16.70 -29.43
N SER A 669 35.28 -17.36 -29.65
CA SER A 669 36.22 -17.80 -28.61
C SER A 669 36.86 -16.64 -27.83
N SER A 670 37.27 -15.58 -28.50
CA SER A 670 37.86 -14.37 -27.88
C SER A 670 36.89 -13.65 -26.96
N THR A 671 35.62 -13.51 -27.36
CA THR A 671 34.57 -12.92 -26.54
C THR A 671 34.27 -13.78 -25.33
N LEU A 672 34.19 -15.09 -25.49
CA LEU A 672 33.95 -16.03 -24.37
C LEU A 672 35.11 -15.97 -23.37
N ARG A 673 36.38 -15.97 -23.84
CA ARG A 673 37.55 -15.85 -22.98
C ARG A 673 37.52 -14.52 -22.19
N GLU A 674 37.19 -13.43 -22.80
CA GLU A 674 37.06 -12.13 -22.13
C GLU A 674 35.97 -12.13 -21.04
N ILE A 675 34.81 -12.69 -21.33
CA ILE A 675 33.69 -12.78 -20.37
C ILE A 675 34.07 -13.64 -19.16
N LEU A 676 34.77 -14.76 -19.37
CA LEU A 676 35.16 -15.67 -18.32
C LEU A 676 36.35 -15.20 -17.45
N THR A 677 37.18 -14.28 -17.94
CA THR A 677 38.43 -13.87 -17.29
C THR A 677 38.38 -12.39 -16.85
N VAL A 678 38.73 -11.48 -17.72
CA VAL A 678 38.91 -10.04 -17.38
C VAL A 678 37.64 -9.35 -16.94
N LYS A 679 36.48 -9.79 -17.38
CA LYS A 679 35.17 -9.28 -16.94
C LYS A 679 34.63 -9.97 -15.69
N SER A 680 35.25 -11.03 -15.21
CA SER A 680 34.77 -11.85 -14.10
C SER A 680 35.82 -11.97 -12.99
N ASP A 681 36.58 -13.04 -12.96
CA ASP A 681 37.37 -13.48 -11.80
C ASP A 681 38.90 -13.44 -11.96
N ASP A 682 39.43 -12.98 -13.09
CA ASP A 682 40.87 -12.72 -13.24
C ASP A 682 41.27 -11.42 -12.52
N VAL A 683 41.75 -11.52 -11.28
CA VAL A 683 42.07 -10.36 -10.42
C VAL A 683 43.13 -9.45 -11.03
N ILE A 684 44.22 -10.05 -11.58
CA ILE A 684 45.32 -9.31 -12.16
C ILE A 684 44.89 -8.69 -13.52
N GLY A 685 44.22 -9.50 -14.35
CA GLY A 685 43.71 -9.10 -15.64
C GLY A 685 42.72 -7.93 -15.56
N ARG A 686 41.83 -7.93 -14.55
CA ARG A 686 40.90 -6.79 -14.32
C ARG A 686 41.63 -5.47 -14.10
N ALA A 687 42.62 -5.46 -13.24
CA ALA A 687 43.40 -4.27 -12.92
C ALA A 687 44.15 -3.74 -14.15
N LYS A 688 44.84 -4.61 -14.87
CA LYS A 688 45.58 -4.27 -16.10
C LYS A 688 44.64 -3.77 -17.19
N THR A 689 43.50 -4.39 -17.39
CA THR A 689 42.50 -3.99 -18.38
C THR A 689 41.94 -2.61 -18.07
N TYR A 690 41.64 -2.31 -16.82
CA TYR A 690 41.17 -0.99 -16.40
C TYR A 690 42.25 0.08 -16.63
N GLU A 691 43.52 -0.22 -16.29
CA GLU A 691 44.65 0.66 -16.55
C GLU A 691 44.82 0.94 -18.06
N ALA A 692 44.75 -0.10 -18.90
CA ALA A 692 44.83 0.03 -20.36
C ALA A 692 43.71 0.88 -20.93
N ILE A 693 42.45 0.74 -20.45
CA ILE A 693 41.31 1.57 -20.85
C ILE A 693 41.57 3.05 -20.51
N VAL A 694 42.04 3.32 -19.27
CA VAL A 694 42.29 4.69 -18.81
C VAL A 694 43.43 5.35 -19.62
N LYS A 695 44.47 4.59 -19.94
CA LYS A 695 45.62 5.07 -20.72
C LYS A 695 45.37 5.08 -22.24
N GLY A 696 44.34 4.43 -22.74
CA GLY A 696 44.07 4.26 -24.17
C GLY A 696 45.00 3.27 -24.87
N GLU A 697 45.56 2.35 -24.12
CA GLU A 697 46.46 1.29 -24.62
C GLU A 697 45.66 0.07 -25.09
N THR A 698 46.36 -0.87 -25.79
CA THR A 698 45.78 -2.15 -26.21
C THR A 698 45.46 -3.04 -25.00
N MET A 699 44.36 -3.77 -25.09
CA MET A 699 43.96 -4.69 -24.03
C MET A 699 45.04 -5.75 -23.78
N PRO A 700 45.40 -6.03 -22.52
CA PRO A 700 46.34 -7.09 -22.17
C PRO A 700 45.76 -8.48 -22.44
N GLU A 701 46.59 -9.49 -22.57
CA GLU A 701 46.12 -10.88 -22.64
C GLU A 701 45.50 -11.30 -21.31
N PRO A 702 44.36 -11.98 -21.36
CA PRO A 702 43.69 -12.50 -20.15
C PRO A 702 44.53 -13.58 -19.47
N GLY A 703 44.51 -13.61 -18.13
CA GLY A 703 45.10 -14.64 -17.32
C GLY A 703 44.19 -15.84 -17.06
N LEU A 704 44.42 -16.53 -15.97
CA LEU A 704 43.58 -17.63 -15.52
C LEU A 704 42.49 -17.15 -14.57
N PRO A 705 41.28 -17.74 -14.66
CA PRO A 705 40.20 -17.48 -13.70
C PRO A 705 40.60 -17.92 -12.28
N GLU A 706 40.30 -17.10 -11.26
CA GLU A 706 40.58 -17.47 -9.85
C GLU A 706 39.73 -18.67 -9.40
N SER A 707 38.53 -18.85 -9.93
CA SER A 707 37.70 -20.02 -9.68
C SER A 707 38.39 -21.34 -10.11
N PHE A 708 39.23 -21.30 -11.12
CA PHE A 708 40.07 -22.45 -11.49
C PHE A 708 41.14 -22.75 -10.45
N ASN A 709 41.76 -21.72 -9.84
CA ASN A 709 42.72 -21.91 -8.74
C ASN A 709 42.00 -22.49 -7.51
N VAL A 710 40.80 -22.05 -7.19
CA VAL A 710 39.95 -22.61 -6.12
C VAL A 710 39.70 -24.10 -6.39
N LEU A 711 39.32 -24.48 -7.61
CA LEU A 711 39.11 -25.86 -8.00
C LEU A 711 40.38 -26.72 -7.83
N MET A 712 41.53 -26.19 -8.25
CA MET A 712 42.81 -26.88 -8.06
C MET A 712 43.13 -27.13 -6.58
N HIS A 713 42.87 -26.13 -5.73
CA HIS A 713 43.07 -26.28 -4.28
C HIS A 713 42.11 -27.31 -3.66
N GLU A 714 40.86 -27.32 -4.10
CA GLU A 714 39.87 -28.31 -3.66
C GLU A 714 40.27 -29.74 -4.06
N LEU A 715 40.73 -29.92 -5.30
CA LEU A 715 41.21 -31.21 -5.79
C LEU A 715 42.48 -31.67 -5.05
N LYS A 716 43.41 -30.75 -4.75
CA LYS A 716 44.56 -31.04 -3.89
C LYS A 716 44.12 -31.43 -2.48
N GLY A 717 43.09 -30.79 -1.93
CA GLY A 717 42.50 -31.18 -0.65
C GLY A 717 41.91 -32.60 -0.65
N LEU A 718 41.46 -33.10 -1.80
CA LEU A 718 41.02 -34.49 -2.01
C LEU A 718 42.19 -35.48 -2.26
N GLY A 719 43.43 -34.98 -2.23
CA GLY A 719 44.61 -35.83 -2.41
C GLY A 719 45.07 -36.00 -3.88
N LEU A 720 44.50 -35.21 -4.82
CA LEU A 720 44.91 -35.21 -6.22
C LEU A 720 45.97 -34.14 -6.47
N ASP A 721 47.14 -34.51 -7.06
CA ASP A 721 48.18 -33.56 -7.42
C ASP A 721 47.95 -33.02 -8.85
N ILE A 722 47.38 -31.84 -8.92
CA ILE A 722 47.12 -31.16 -10.18
C ILE A 722 48.12 -30.00 -10.32
N ARG A 723 48.82 -29.98 -11.44
CA ARG A 723 49.83 -28.96 -11.79
C ARG A 723 49.48 -28.37 -13.16
N LEU A 724 49.78 -27.09 -13.32
CA LEU A 724 49.78 -26.44 -14.63
C LEU A 724 51.16 -26.69 -15.27
N GLU A 725 51.19 -27.18 -16.49
CA GLU A 725 52.37 -27.21 -17.31
C GLU A 725 52.41 -25.96 -18.18
N GLU A 726 53.51 -25.24 -18.19
CA GLU A 726 53.71 -24.04 -19.03
C GLU A 726 53.95 -24.43 -20.49
#